data_0d31aca8175aeee1627207e182674a25
#
_entry.id   0d31aca8175aeee1627207e182674a25
#
_cell.length_a   1.000
_cell.length_b   1.000
_cell.length_c   1.000
_cell.angle_alpha   90.00
_cell.angle_beta   90.00
_cell.angle_gamma   90.00
#
_symmetry.space_group_name_H-M   'P 1'
#
loop_
_entity.id
_entity.type
_entity.pdbx_description
1 polymer ?
#
loop_
_entity_poly.entity_id
_entity_poly.type
_entity_poly.pdbx_seq_one_letter_code
_entity_poly.pdbx_strand_id
1 'polypeptide(L)'
;MRELFGIPVDTLLVVLGIALAIALGIVGILALRHPVLVKLGVRNLGRRRGRTALIVVGLMLGTTIVATALATGDTMSHTIRGTAVRTLGQTDELVSAKGTELSLGTGLGSATGVEYFDEDAVERIDAALAGTDLVDGVTPAIIEQIAVQAPAQRQTEPRVTLFAADPARMDGFGTIEGAPGEVTLHDLEGDEVFLNAEAADELDVGRGDTIVILVGGRRVDSTVTDIVRYQGAGTDGSAVLLPLAKAQAILGRLDQARHVLVSNRGDEWSGAALTDEVVRTLTPVLEPLGLDVDPSKQDALETADVQGSTFMAFFTTFGSFSIAAGILLIFLVFVMLATERRGELGIQRAIGTRRGHLVQTFTFEGAAYDLVAALAGALLGAAVAFLMVLVMAQAFDTAAGESLNIEFSVTPRSLAIAYALGVLLTLAVVAVSAWRVSTMTISAAIRNLPEPSVPRRRRRLALAAIGLALGGLLTLSGVTGDAATPTMVGISLILVSLVPVLQVLGLSERFAYTTCGLLIAVLLMLPWRLWEEALGPLSMNFSTWIAAGLMIVVGAVWVIVFNADVLLGLVMRVLGRIRSLAPVLKISMAYPLANRFRTGTTLAMFTLVVFTLVTGTVSNGSFISASQNEETFGGGFDVRASTSGATPITDVRQAIANSPALRSDELTVAASQSFLPIEAAQAGTGRDLEPYLVRGLDGAFLDHTTFEMGKIAEGYGSSRDVWEAVASQPNLAVVDSTVVPRRDNWNFGAPADFRLTGFYFDEGTFEPIPVAVHDRQTGTTVQLTVIGILSEATPLEMAGISTSQTSLENAFPGRAYPTIFYLEAAPDVDPGDMATRLESAFLGNGMEAESIQKVMADATAGAVTFNRLIQGFMGLGLIVGVAALGVISARSVVERRQQIGVLRAIGFRRSMVEASFLLESSFIALTSIVVGTLLGLLLAWNIIADTRRQPSWEHLTLVVPWLNLLVIFLLVYAVAMVATIAPARRAARVRPAEALRYE
;
A
#
# COMPACT_ATOMS: atom_id res chain seq x y z
N MET A 1 -10.30 -1.15 10.43
CA MET A 1 -9.31 -2.20 10.09
C MET A 1 -9.91 -3.55 10.40
N ARG A 2 -10.27 -4.33 9.38
CA ARG A 2 -10.98 -5.61 9.58
C ARG A 2 -10.05 -6.83 9.59
N GLU A 3 -9.00 -6.89 8.76
CA GLU A 3 -8.13 -8.06 8.63
C GLU A 3 -6.63 -7.76 8.48
N LEU A 4 -5.78 -8.64 9.00
CA LEU A 4 -4.34 -8.65 8.82
C LEU A 4 -3.89 -10.07 8.41
N PHE A 5 -3.29 -10.23 7.23
CA PHE A 5 -2.96 -11.54 6.63
C PHE A 5 -4.17 -12.49 6.49
N GLY A 6 -5.36 -11.98 6.20
CA GLY A 6 -6.60 -12.76 6.13
C GLY A 6 -7.15 -13.20 7.49
N ILE A 7 -6.67 -12.60 8.60
CA ILE A 7 -7.16 -12.86 9.96
C ILE A 7 -7.78 -11.57 10.50
N PRO A 8 -9.01 -11.60 10.99
CA PRO A 8 -9.61 -10.43 11.65
C PRO A 8 -8.73 -9.91 12.79
N VAL A 9 -8.47 -8.61 12.81
CA VAL A 9 -7.54 -7.97 13.77
C VAL A 9 -7.95 -8.23 15.23
N ASP A 10 -9.26 -8.26 15.50
CA ASP A 10 -9.77 -8.59 16.84
C ASP A 10 -9.45 -10.03 17.22
N THR A 11 -9.58 -10.98 16.28
CA THR A 11 -9.17 -12.37 16.49
C THR A 11 -7.68 -12.48 16.74
N LEU A 12 -6.88 -11.75 15.95
CA LEU A 12 -5.42 -11.71 16.11
C LEU A 12 -5.03 -11.15 17.49
N LEU A 13 -5.66 -10.07 17.92
CA LEU A 13 -5.44 -9.47 19.25
C LEU A 13 -5.77 -10.45 20.37
N VAL A 14 -6.91 -11.14 20.29
CA VAL A 14 -7.32 -12.14 21.28
C VAL A 14 -6.33 -13.33 21.31
N VAL A 15 -5.98 -13.87 20.15
CA VAL A 15 -5.05 -15.00 20.04
C VAL A 15 -3.67 -14.63 20.58
N LEU A 16 -3.13 -13.48 20.18
CA LEU A 16 -1.83 -13.00 20.68
C LEU A 16 -1.89 -12.63 22.16
N GLY A 17 -3.01 -12.04 22.62
CA GLY A 17 -3.22 -11.73 24.04
C GLY A 17 -3.27 -12.98 24.90
N ILE A 18 -3.99 -14.02 24.46
CA ILE A 18 -4.02 -15.33 25.13
C ILE A 18 -2.63 -15.97 25.13
N ALA A 19 -1.95 -15.99 23.97
CA ALA A 19 -0.60 -16.55 23.87
C ALA A 19 0.39 -15.81 24.79
N LEU A 20 0.31 -14.49 24.84
CA LEU A 20 1.12 -13.65 25.73
C LEU A 20 0.81 -13.94 27.20
N ALA A 21 -0.47 -14.01 27.56
CA ALA A 21 -0.91 -14.33 28.93
C ALA A 21 -0.41 -15.71 29.36
N ILE A 22 -0.50 -16.73 28.47
CA ILE A 22 0.02 -18.06 28.72
C ILE A 22 1.56 -18.03 28.89
N ALA A 23 2.27 -17.36 27.98
CA ALA A 23 3.73 -17.29 28.00
C ALA A 23 4.23 -16.60 29.29
N LEU A 24 3.65 -15.42 29.61
CA LEU A 24 3.97 -14.67 30.84
C LEU A 24 3.48 -15.41 32.09
N GLY A 25 2.34 -16.10 32.02
CA GLY A 25 1.83 -16.96 33.10
C GLY A 25 2.79 -18.10 33.42
N ILE A 26 3.32 -18.79 32.39
CA ILE A 26 4.35 -19.83 32.56
C ILE A 26 5.61 -19.25 33.22
N VAL A 27 6.11 -18.12 32.66
CA VAL A 27 7.27 -17.42 33.21
C VAL A 27 7.01 -16.98 34.67
N GLY A 28 5.83 -16.44 34.97
CA GLY A 28 5.40 -16.01 36.28
C GLY A 28 5.30 -17.16 37.31
N ILE A 29 4.67 -18.27 36.92
CA ILE A 29 4.57 -19.47 37.77
C ILE A 29 5.97 -20.03 38.08
N LEU A 30 6.84 -20.10 37.07
CA LEU A 30 8.22 -20.52 37.27
C LEU A 30 8.98 -19.55 38.16
N ALA A 31 8.73 -18.24 38.05
CA ALA A 31 9.33 -17.19 38.86
C ALA A 31 8.91 -17.31 40.35
N LEU A 32 7.62 -17.56 40.60
CA LEU A 32 7.09 -17.79 41.96
C LEU A 32 7.66 -19.05 42.62
N ARG A 33 7.84 -20.13 41.82
CA ARG A 33 8.43 -21.40 42.31
C ARG A 33 9.94 -21.29 42.60
N HIS A 34 10.63 -20.40 41.92
CA HIS A 34 12.11 -20.29 42.01
C HIS A 34 12.58 -18.84 42.16
N PRO A 35 12.20 -18.10 43.24
CA PRO A 35 12.46 -16.67 43.38
C PRO A 35 13.97 -16.34 43.43
N VAL A 36 14.78 -17.27 43.86
CA VAL A 36 16.25 -17.12 43.87
C VAL A 36 16.81 -17.02 42.44
N LEU A 37 16.27 -17.82 41.50
CA LEU A 37 16.71 -17.80 40.11
C LEU A 37 16.31 -16.48 39.46
N VAL A 38 15.15 -15.93 39.79
CA VAL A 38 14.69 -14.60 39.31
C VAL A 38 15.65 -13.51 39.82
N LYS A 39 15.96 -13.49 41.13
CA LYS A 39 16.91 -12.53 41.68
C LYS A 39 18.28 -12.62 41.02
N LEU A 40 18.75 -13.82 40.70
CA LEU A 40 20.03 -14.04 39.98
C LEU A 40 19.96 -13.51 38.54
N GLY A 41 18.85 -13.74 37.82
CA GLY A 41 18.66 -13.25 36.47
C GLY A 41 18.56 -11.73 36.40
N VAL A 42 17.62 -11.14 37.17
CA VAL A 42 17.32 -9.70 37.13
C VAL A 42 18.47 -8.85 37.71
N ARG A 43 19.23 -9.34 38.73
CA ARG A 43 20.35 -8.60 39.31
C ARG A 43 21.47 -8.30 38.30
N ASN A 44 21.52 -9.06 37.22
CA ASN A 44 22.51 -8.85 36.17
C ASN A 44 22.23 -7.62 35.32
N LEU A 45 20.95 -7.19 35.23
CA LEU A 45 20.56 -5.99 34.46
C LEU A 45 21.27 -4.73 34.98
N GLY A 46 21.33 -4.53 36.30
CA GLY A 46 21.89 -3.32 36.88
C GLY A 46 23.44 -3.32 36.94
N ARG A 47 24.09 -4.48 36.87
CA ARG A 47 25.55 -4.60 37.02
C ARG A 47 26.36 -4.15 35.82
N ARG A 48 25.80 -4.27 34.61
CA ARG A 48 26.52 -3.99 33.34
C ARG A 48 25.67 -3.10 32.43
N ARG A 49 25.37 -1.88 32.91
CA ARG A 49 24.41 -0.93 32.25
C ARG A 49 24.62 -0.72 30.74
N GLY A 50 25.85 -0.50 30.29
CA GLY A 50 26.15 -0.28 28.87
C GLY A 50 25.86 -1.51 27.98
N ARG A 51 25.95 -2.70 28.55
CA ARG A 51 25.66 -3.96 27.86
C ARG A 51 24.14 -4.22 27.80
N THR A 52 23.47 -3.98 28.92
CA THR A 52 22.02 -4.04 29.03
C THR A 52 21.39 -3.11 28.00
N ALA A 53 21.86 -1.86 27.91
CA ALA A 53 21.38 -0.89 26.94
C ALA A 53 21.54 -1.40 25.47
N LEU A 54 22.68 -2.00 25.12
CA LEU A 54 22.92 -2.57 23.79
C LEU A 54 21.94 -3.71 23.44
N ILE A 55 21.63 -4.57 24.41
CA ILE A 55 20.67 -5.66 24.23
C ILE A 55 19.27 -5.10 24.07
N VAL A 56 18.86 -4.18 24.96
CA VAL A 56 17.54 -3.54 24.90
C VAL A 56 17.34 -2.81 23.57
N VAL A 57 18.34 -2.04 23.10
CA VAL A 57 18.26 -1.36 21.78
C VAL A 57 18.10 -2.38 20.64
N GLY A 58 18.85 -3.49 20.68
CA GLY A 58 18.71 -4.52 19.63
C GLY A 58 17.34 -5.19 19.62
N LEU A 59 16.74 -5.43 20.80
CA LEU A 59 15.41 -6.01 20.93
C LEU A 59 14.30 -5.01 20.57
N MET A 60 14.47 -3.77 21.00
CA MET A 60 13.55 -2.66 20.76
C MET A 60 13.31 -2.45 19.25
N LEU A 61 14.38 -2.52 18.44
CA LEU A 61 14.30 -2.29 16.99
C LEU A 61 13.32 -3.23 16.28
N GLY A 62 13.26 -4.51 16.67
CA GLY A 62 12.31 -5.45 16.10
C GLY A 62 10.85 -5.05 16.34
N THR A 63 10.53 -4.68 17.58
CA THR A 63 9.19 -4.21 17.96
C THR A 63 8.88 -2.84 17.35
N THR A 64 9.87 -1.94 17.24
CA THR A 64 9.73 -0.64 16.59
C THR A 64 9.21 -0.78 15.17
N ILE A 65 9.78 -1.69 14.35
CA ILE A 65 9.35 -1.88 12.97
C ILE A 65 7.88 -2.34 12.90
N VAL A 66 7.51 -3.32 13.74
CA VAL A 66 6.14 -3.83 13.77
C VAL A 66 5.18 -2.70 14.17
N ALA A 67 5.52 -1.95 15.22
CA ALA A 67 4.69 -0.85 15.70
C ALA A 67 4.58 0.29 14.66
N THR A 68 5.69 0.63 13.96
CA THR A 68 5.66 1.63 12.89
C THR A 68 4.76 1.18 11.74
N ALA A 69 4.86 -0.09 11.31
CA ALA A 69 4.03 -0.62 10.22
C ALA A 69 2.54 -0.52 10.55
N LEU A 70 2.16 -0.98 11.75
CA LEU A 70 0.76 -0.96 12.18
C LEU A 70 0.25 0.48 12.42
N ALA A 71 1.06 1.35 13.03
CA ALA A 71 0.69 2.74 13.28
C ALA A 71 0.54 3.56 11.97
N THR A 72 1.40 3.32 10.97
CA THR A 72 1.26 3.94 9.65
C THR A 72 0.01 3.44 8.93
N GLY A 73 -0.29 2.14 9.03
CA GLY A 73 -1.53 1.57 8.50
C GLY A 73 -2.78 2.12 9.18
N ASP A 74 -2.78 2.28 10.51
CA ASP A 74 -3.88 2.92 11.26
C ASP A 74 -4.10 4.36 10.77
N THR A 75 -3.02 5.13 10.62
CA THR A 75 -3.06 6.52 10.16
C THR A 75 -3.67 6.62 8.77
N MET A 76 -3.24 5.78 7.82
CA MET A 76 -3.82 5.78 6.45
C MET A 76 -5.30 5.40 6.46
N SER A 77 -5.67 4.35 7.18
CA SER A 77 -7.08 3.95 7.32
C SER A 77 -7.93 5.06 7.95
N HIS A 78 -7.40 5.74 8.96
CA HIS A 78 -8.09 6.88 9.60
C HIS A 78 -8.23 8.06 8.64
N THR A 79 -7.17 8.40 7.92
CA THR A 79 -7.18 9.49 6.93
C THR A 79 -8.20 9.25 5.82
N ILE A 80 -8.21 8.05 5.22
CA ILE A 80 -9.16 7.71 4.14
C ILE A 80 -10.60 7.75 4.65
N ARG A 81 -10.87 7.18 5.83
CA ARG A 81 -12.20 7.27 6.47
C ARG A 81 -12.55 8.70 6.84
N GLY A 82 -11.58 9.47 7.36
CA GLY A 82 -11.78 10.88 7.71
C GLY A 82 -12.09 11.73 6.48
N THR A 83 -11.52 11.42 5.31
CA THR A 83 -11.90 12.08 4.06
C THR A 83 -13.37 11.77 3.71
N ALA A 84 -13.78 10.50 3.71
CA ALA A 84 -15.17 10.12 3.46
C ALA A 84 -16.16 10.82 4.40
N VAL A 85 -15.81 10.93 5.69
CA VAL A 85 -16.66 11.64 6.68
C VAL A 85 -16.67 13.15 6.43
N ARG A 86 -15.53 13.77 6.10
CA ARG A 86 -15.49 15.22 5.82
C ARG A 86 -16.26 15.60 4.56
N THR A 87 -16.16 14.80 3.49
CA THR A 87 -16.89 15.03 2.24
C THR A 87 -18.41 15.02 2.44
N LEU A 88 -18.93 14.18 3.33
CA LEU A 88 -20.37 14.03 3.56
C LEU A 88 -20.85 14.78 4.81
N GLY A 89 -19.96 15.16 5.72
CA GLY A 89 -20.31 15.81 6.99
C GLY A 89 -21.28 14.97 7.83
N GLN A 90 -22.40 15.55 8.20
CA GLN A 90 -23.47 14.86 8.92
C GLN A 90 -24.50 14.20 7.98
N THR A 91 -24.36 14.33 6.66
CA THR A 91 -25.24 13.64 5.71
C THR A 91 -24.91 12.16 5.66
N ASP A 92 -25.85 11.29 6.01
CA ASP A 92 -25.67 9.84 6.00
C ASP A 92 -26.26 9.23 4.73
N GLU A 93 -27.45 9.68 4.31
CA GLU A 93 -28.11 9.24 3.10
C GLU A 93 -28.41 10.43 2.17
N LEU A 94 -28.35 10.14 0.87
CA LEU A 94 -28.80 11.02 -0.21
C LEU A 94 -30.04 10.41 -0.88
N VAL A 95 -31.15 11.15 -0.91
CA VAL A 95 -32.31 10.77 -1.70
C VAL A 95 -32.26 11.54 -3.01
N SER A 96 -32.39 10.84 -4.11
CA SER A 96 -32.33 11.39 -5.47
C SER A 96 -33.34 10.72 -6.39
N ALA A 97 -33.51 11.25 -7.61
CA ALA A 97 -34.34 10.60 -8.60
C ALA A 97 -33.77 9.23 -8.99
N LYS A 98 -34.64 8.24 -9.14
CA LYS A 98 -34.26 6.85 -9.39
C LYS A 98 -33.38 6.75 -10.65
N GLY A 99 -32.23 6.06 -10.54
CA GLY A 99 -31.29 5.86 -11.64
C GLY A 99 -30.34 7.04 -11.90
N THR A 100 -30.23 7.98 -10.96
CA THR A 100 -29.19 9.03 -10.98
C THR A 100 -28.01 8.69 -10.04
N GLU A 101 -28.07 7.55 -9.36
CA GLU A 101 -27.07 7.12 -8.40
C GLU A 101 -25.76 6.78 -9.11
N LEU A 102 -24.79 7.66 -8.96
CA LEU A 102 -23.37 7.31 -9.09
C LEU A 102 -22.72 7.63 -7.76
N SER A 103 -22.08 6.64 -7.18
CA SER A 103 -21.30 6.80 -5.96
C SER A 103 -20.40 8.03 -6.08
N LEU A 104 -20.54 8.99 -5.19
CA LEU A 104 -19.74 10.22 -5.11
C LEU A 104 -18.21 9.96 -5.05
N GLY A 105 -17.78 8.70 -4.89
CA GLY A 105 -16.38 8.30 -4.81
C GLY A 105 -15.64 8.11 -6.14
N THR A 106 -16.32 8.16 -7.28
CA THR A 106 -15.69 7.84 -8.59
C THR A 106 -15.20 9.07 -9.36
N GLY A 107 -15.40 10.29 -8.87
CA GLY A 107 -15.10 11.52 -9.60
C GLY A 107 -15.99 11.76 -10.85
N LEU A 108 -16.88 10.82 -11.16
CA LEU A 108 -17.81 10.87 -12.30
C LEU A 108 -19.17 11.49 -11.95
N GLY A 109 -19.38 11.86 -10.69
CA GLY A 109 -20.66 12.33 -10.16
C GLY A 109 -21.27 13.59 -10.81
N SER A 110 -20.47 14.32 -11.60
CA SER A 110 -20.94 15.50 -12.35
C SER A 110 -21.40 15.19 -13.78
N ALA A 111 -21.20 13.98 -14.27
CA ALA A 111 -21.48 13.62 -15.67
C ALA A 111 -22.87 13.03 -15.90
N THR A 112 -23.66 12.82 -14.85
CA THR A 112 -24.98 12.20 -14.95
C THR A 112 -26.07 13.19 -15.26
N GLY A 113 -27.10 12.75 -15.97
CA GLY A 113 -28.28 13.55 -16.27
C GLY A 113 -28.88 14.19 -15.03
N VAL A 114 -29.22 15.48 -15.11
CA VAL A 114 -29.75 16.26 -13.99
C VAL A 114 -31.26 16.07 -13.94
N GLU A 115 -31.75 15.26 -13.00
CA GLU A 115 -33.20 15.18 -12.75
C GLU A 115 -33.56 15.88 -11.44
N TYR A 116 -34.57 16.70 -11.54
CA TYR A 116 -35.20 17.41 -10.42
C TYR A 116 -36.55 16.80 -10.10
N PHE A 117 -36.92 16.82 -8.84
CA PHE A 117 -38.25 16.40 -8.38
C PHE A 117 -38.87 17.49 -7.51
N ASP A 118 -40.22 17.40 -7.30
CA ASP A 118 -40.95 18.37 -6.54
C ASP A 118 -40.59 18.31 -5.05
N GLU A 119 -40.42 19.47 -4.38
CA GLU A 119 -40.11 19.57 -2.95
C GLU A 119 -41.14 18.88 -2.05
N ASP A 120 -42.40 18.67 -2.54
CA ASP A 120 -43.43 17.91 -1.80
C ASP A 120 -42.96 16.50 -1.36
N ALA A 121 -41.97 15.94 -2.00
CA ALA A 121 -41.34 14.67 -1.60
C ALA A 121 -40.75 14.73 -0.19
N VAL A 122 -40.22 15.90 0.23
CA VAL A 122 -39.61 16.09 1.55
C VAL A 122 -40.62 15.90 2.66
N GLU A 123 -41.87 16.42 2.47
CA GLU A 123 -42.95 16.26 3.47
C GLU A 123 -43.31 14.79 3.69
N ARG A 124 -43.24 13.97 2.64
CA ARG A 124 -43.52 12.53 2.71
C ARG A 124 -42.37 11.77 3.41
N ILE A 125 -41.15 12.17 3.19
CA ILE A 125 -39.97 11.64 3.86
C ILE A 125 -40.05 11.97 5.35
N ASP A 126 -40.32 13.25 5.71
CA ASP A 126 -40.51 13.67 7.07
C ASP A 126 -41.63 12.89 7.77
N ALA A 127 -42.78 12.70 7.10
CA ALA A 127 -43.90 11.95 7.64
C ALA A 127 -43.57 10.47 7.88
N ALA A 128 -42.72 9.87 7.05
CA ALA A 128 -42.27 8.49 7.21
C ALA A 128 -41.29 8.31 8.36
N LEU A 129 -40.44 9.30 8.60
CA LEU A 129 -39.46 9.32 9.68
C LEU A 129 -40.03 9.90 11.00
N ALA A 130 -41.17 10.61 10.93
CA ALA A 130 -41.83 11.20 12.11
C ALA A 130 -42.19 10.13 13.14
N GLY A 131 -41.69 10.33 14.34
CA GLY A 131 -41.91 9.38 15.46
C GLY A 131 -40.92 8.22 15.50
N THR A 132 -39.96 8.15 14.56
CA THR A 132 -38.77 7.32 14.71
C THR A 132 -37.69 8.16 15.39
N ASP A 133 -36.89 7.51 16.18
CA ASP A 133 -35.75 8.19 16.86
C ASP A 133 -34.46 7.94 16.05
N LEU A 134 -34.60 7.92 14.70
CA LEU A 134 -33.54 7.50 13.78
C LEU A 134 -32.74 8.65 13.18
N VAL A 135 -33.39 9.80 12.92
CA VAL A 135 -32.81 10.93 12.20
C VAL A 135 -32.82 12.22 13.02
N ASP A 136 -31.81 13.05 12.83
CA ASP A 136 -31.67 14.38 13.42
C ASP A 136 -32.09 15.50 12.44
N GLY A 137 -32.07 15.25 11.12
CA GLY A 137 -32.42 16.23 10.12
C GLY A 137 -32.77 15.66 8.75
N VAL A 138 -33.64 16.37 8.03
CA VAL A 138 -34.00 16.12 6.63
C VAL A 138 -34.13 17.47 5.92
N THR A 139 -33.38 17.70 4.85
CA THR A 139 -33.41 18.96 4.11
C THR A 139 -33.37 18.75 2.60
N PRO A 140 -34.24 19.47 1.82
CA PRO A 140 -34.09 19.51 0.37
C PRO A 140 -32.83 20.29 -0.01
N ALA A 141 -32.13 19.84 -1.04
CA ALA A 141 -30.91 20.47 -1.48
C ALA A 141 -30.76 20.43 -3.01
N ILE A 142 -29.98 21.38 -3.52
CA ILE A 142 -29.44 21.38 -4.87
C ILE A 142 -27.93 21.36 -4.75
N ILE A 143 -27.31 20.30 -5.25
CA ILE A 143 -25.85 20.16 -5.37
C ILE A 143 -25.55 20.01 -6.85
N GLU A 144 -24.90 21.03 -7.45
CA GLU A 144 -24.66 21.06 -8.89
C GLU A 144 -23.34 21.79 -9.22
N GLN A 145 -22.71 21.40 -10.31
CA GLN A 145 -21.50 22.05 -10.80
C GLN A 145 -21.84 23.25 -11.67
N ILE A 146 -21.27 24.39 -11.35
CA ILE A 146 -21.45 25.65 -12.06
C ILE A 146 -20.10 26.30 -12.33
N ALA A 147 -20.01 27.16 -13.34
CA ALA A 147 -18.85 27.99 -13.57
C ALA A 147 -18.98 29.34 -12.82
N VAL A 148 -17.89 29.76 -12.20
CA VAL A 148 -17.81 31.04 -11.45
C VAL A 148 -16.66 31.88 -11.98
N GLN A 149 -16.92 33.17 -12.17
CA GLN A 149 -15.93 34.14 -12.62
C GLN A 149 -15.78 35.25 -11.60
N ALA A 150 -14.54 35.65 -11.32
CA ALA A 150 -14.16 36.85 -10.56
C ALA A 150 -13.62 37.92 -11.53
N PRO A 151 -14.47 38.82 -12.04
CA PRO A 151 -14.06 39.72 -13.13
C PRO A 151 -12.98 40.75 -12.73
N ALA A 152 -12.95 41.16 -11.47
CA ALA A 152 -11.97 42.10 -10.94
C ALA A 152 -10.58 41.49 -10.87
N GLN A 153 -10.47 40.24 -10.44
CA GLN A 153 -9.27 39.41 -10.31
C GLN A 153 -8.85 38.77 -11.64
N ARG A 154 -9.76 38.68 -12.60
CA ARG A 154 -9.63 38.00 -13.89
C ARG A 154 -9.40 36.49 -13.71
N GLN A 155 -9.96 35.94 -12.66
CA GLN A 155 -9.96 34.54 -12.39
C GLN A 155 -11.29 33.91 -12.81
N THR A 156 -11.23 32.66 -13.18
CA THR A 156 -12.43 31.89 -13.56
C THR A 156 -12.21 30.45 -13.16
N GLU A 157 -13.22 29.92 -12.47
CA GLU A 157 -13.23 28.53 -12.09
C GLU A 157 -14.42 27.85 -12.79
N PRO A 158 -14.17 26.89 -13.70
CA PRO A 158 -15.22 26.26 -14.50
C PRO A 158 -16.06 25.27 -13.71
N ARG A 159 -15.55 24.77 -12.58
CA ARG A 159 -16.21 23.75 -11.77
C ARG A 159 -16.22 24.13 -10.29
N VAL A 160 -17.22 24.90 -9.93
CA VAL A 160 -17.53 25.24 -8.53
C VAL A 160 -18.81 24.53 -8.13
N THR A 161 -18.83 23.85 -7.03
CA THR A 161 -20.06 23.23 -6.51
C THR A 161 -21.00 24.28 -5.97
N LEU A 162 -22.18 24.39 -6.55
CA LEU A 162 -23.28 25.13 -5.98
C LEU A 162 -23.96 24.24 -4.96
N PHE A 163 -23.79 24.56 -3.69
CA PHE A 163 -24.49 23.92 -2.57
C PHE A 163 -25.63 24.83 -2.11
N ALA A 164 -26.84 24.36 -2.22
CA ALA A 164 -28.00 25.10 -1.75
C ALA A 164 -28.94 24.18 -0.95
N ALA A 165 -29.33 24.62 0.21
CA ALA A 165 -30.25 23.90 1.09
C ALA A 165 -31.30 24.84 1.70
N ASP A 166 -32.38 24.29 2.24
CA ASP A 166 -33.40 25.06 2.95
C ASP A 166 -32.83 25.54 4.30
N PRO A 167 -32.64 26.86 4.47
CA PRO A 167 -32.06 27.41 5.71
C PRO A 167 -32.84 27.00 6.98
N ALA A 168 -34.18 26.80 6.88
CA ALA A 168 -35.03 26.44 8.02
C ALA A 168 -34.86 24.97 8.42
N ARG A 169 -34.19 24.13 7.64
CA ARG A 169 -34.02 22.69 7.84
C ARG A 169 -32.57 22.24 7.95
N MET A 170 -31.66 23.19 8.15
CA MET A 170 -30.23 22.87 8.33
C MET A 170 -29.85 22.38 9.73
N ASP A 171 -30.78 22.41 10.68
CA ASP A 171 -30.61 21.80 12.00
C ASP A 171 -30.31 20.28 11.83
N GLY A 172 -29.20 19.79 12.40
CA GLY A 172 -28.76 18.41 12.22
C GLY A 172 -27.70 18.18 11.14
N PHE A 173 -27.37 19.20 10.33
CA PHE A 173 -26.34 19.09 9.27
C PHE A 173 -25.02 19.79 9.59
N GLY A 174 -24.77 20.08 10.84
CA GLY A 174 -23.55 20.75 11.30
C GLY A 174 -23.63 22.26 11.20
N THR A 175 -22.54 22.92 11.53
CA THR A 175 -22.44 24.37 11.60
C THR A 175 -21.61 24.92 10.45
N ILE A 176 -22.01 26.08 9.92
CA ILE A 176 -21.23 26.83 8.95
C ILE A 176 -20.37 27.82 9.73
N GLU A 177 -19.07 27.63 9.71
CA GLU A 177 -18.10 28.50 10.38
C GLU A 177 -17.66 29.63 9.46
N GLY A 178 -17.97 30.87 9.80
CA GLY A 178 -17.50 32.08 9.14
C GLY A 178 -16.56 32.90 10.04
N ALA A 179 -16.06 34.01 9.54
CA ALA A 179 -15.35 34.97 10.37
C ALA A 179 -16.24 36.21 10.58
N PRO A 180 -16.97 36.37 11.67
CA PRO A 180 -16.50 36.35 13.04
C PRO A 180 -17.04 35.23 13.90
N GLY A 181 -17.60 34.18 13.37
CA GLY A 181 -18.13 33.05 14.13
C GLY A 181 -19.12 32.23 13.30
N GLU A 182 -20.00 31.50 13.94
CA GLU A 182 -21.02 30.69 13.30
C GLU A 182 -21.98 31.56 12.48
N VAL A 183 -22.23 31.20 11.24
CA VAL A 183 -23.14 31.85 10.29
C VAL A 183 -24.15 30.84 9.76
N THR A 184 -25.26 31.34 9.25
CA THR A 184 -26.33 30.49 8.69
C THR A 184 -26.70 30.93 7.29
N LEU A 185 -27.30 30.08 6.48
CA LEU A 185 -27.84 30.47 5.17
C LEU A 185 -28.96 31.51 5.26
N HIS A 186 -29.58 31.70 6.47
CA HIS A 186 -30.53 32.79 6.72
C HIS A 186 -29.88 34.17 6.70
N ASP A 187 -28.57 34.27 6.93
CA ASP A 187 -27.87 35.54 6.98
C ASP A 187 -27.62 36.14 5.57
N LEU A 188 -27.94 35.39 4.51
CA LEU A 188 -27.79 35.82 3.13
C LEU A 188 -29.06 36.52 2.60
N GLU A 189 -28.94 37.77 2.19
CA GLU A 189 -30.00 38.56 1.60
C GLU A 189 -29.71 38.89 0.14
N GLY A 190 -30.73 38.96 -0.70
CA GLY A 190 -30.62 39.43 -2.10
C GLY A 190 -29.61 38.58 -2.93
N ASP A 191 -28.54 39.21 -3.43
CA ASP A 191 -27.54 38.59 -4.28
C ASP A 191 -26.31 38.07 -3.51
N GLU A 192 -26.40 37.98 -2.19
CA GLU A 192 -25.32 37.56 -1.32
C GLU A 192 -25.07 36.05 -1.34
N VAL A 193 -23.81 35.62 -1.27
CA VAL A 193 -23.39 34.21 -1.23
C VAL A 193 -22.26 34.03 -0.22
N PHE A 194 -22.09 32.79 0.28
CA PHE A 194 -20.87 32.36 0.92
C PHE A 194 -19.98 31.59 -0.07
N LEU A 195 -18.67 31.75 0.05
CA LEU A 195 -17.69 30.90 -0.60
C LEU A 195 -16.97 30.05 0.45
N ASN A 196 -16.64 28.82 0.11
CA ASN A 196 -15.67 28.12 0.95
C ASN A 196 -14.25 28.67 0.70
N ALA A 197 -13.30 28.32 1.60
CA ALA A 197 -11.94 28.84 1.53
C ALA A 197 -11.25 28.50 0.21
N GLU A 198 -11.50 27.30 -0.33
CA GLU A 198 -10.88 26.82 -1.57
C GLU A 198 -11.33 27.64 -2.78
N ALA A 199 -12.66 27.83 -2.96
CA ALA A 199 -13.18 28.69 -4.02
C ALA A 199 -12.69 30.16 -3.89
N ALA A 200 -12.53 30.65 -2.67
CA ALA A 200 -12.02 31.99 -2.43
C ALA A 200 -10.54 32.12 -2.84
N ASP A 201 -9.72 31.11 -2.54
CA ASP A 201 -8.29 31.07 -2.89
C ASP A 201 -8.10 30.92 -4.41
N GLU A 202 -8.87 30.04 -5.08
CA GLU A 202 -8.76 29.83 -6.53
C GLU A 202 -9.22 31.06 -7.35
N LEU A 203 -10.27 31.73 -6.89
CA LEU A 203 -10.77 32.93 -7.52
C LEU A 203 -10.05 34.22 -7.10
N ASP A 204 -9.14 34.12 -6.13
CA ASP A 204 -8.43 35.27 -5.51
C ASP A 204 -9.41 36.35 -5.01
N VAL A 205 -10.51 35.93 -4.38
CA VAL A 205 -11.56 36.83 -3.90
C VAL A 205 -11.69 36.84 -2.39
N GLY A 206 -12.06 38.02 -1.87
CA GLY A 206 -12.32 38.22 -0.46
C GLY A 206 -13.77 38.62 -0.16
N ARG A 207 -14.03 38.91 1.12
CA ARG A 207 -15.33 39.45 1.57
C ARG A 207 -15.64 40.77 0.89
N GLY A 208 -16.87 40.92 0.37
CA GLY A 208 -17.35 42.11 -0.31
C GLY A 208 -17.01 42.16 -1.80
N ASP A 209 -16.24 41.22 -2.32
CA ASP A 209 -15.97 41.12 -3.75
C ASP A 209 -17.19 40.58 -4.50
N THR A 210 -17.27 40.90 -5.79
CA THR A 210 -18.35 40.43 -6.65
C THR A 210 -17.84 39.31 -7.53
N ILE A 211 -18.59 38.22 -7.55
CA ILE A 211 -18.43 37.10 -8.47
C ILE A 211 -19.60 37.00 -9.43
N VAL A 212 -19.38 36.31 -10.52
CA VAL A 212 -20.41 36.04 -11.55
C VAL A 212 -20.63 34.55 -11.65
N ILE A 213 -21.83 34.11 -11.31
CA ILE A 213 -22.27 32.73 -11.50
C ILE A 213 -22.78 32.58 -12.92
N LEU A 214 -22.24 31.57 -13.64
CA LEU A 214 -22.59 31.30 -15.02
C LEU A 214 -23.41 30.00 -15.09
N VAL A 215 -24.65 30.11 -15.58
CA VAL A 215 -25.54 28.95 -15.73
C VAL A 215 -26.30 29.07 -17.04
N GLY A 216 -26.14 28.10 -17.95
CA GLY A 216 -26.87 28.02 -19.18
C GLY A 216 -26.79 29.30 -20.02
N GLY A 217 -25.65 29.97 -20.05
CA GLY A 217 -25.42 31.24 -20.75
C GLY A 217 -25.96 32.47 -20.03
N ARG A 218 -26.60 32.33 -18.87
CA ARG A 218 -27.03 33.45 -18.00
C ARG A 218 -25.90 33.84 -17.05
N ARG A 219 -25.77 35.13 -16.80
CA ARG A 219 -24.79 35.69 -15.83
C ARG A 219 -25.56 36.25 -14.64
N VAL A 220 -25.21 35.80 -13.46
CA VAL A 220 -25.78 36.27 -12.20
C VAL A 220 -24.68 36.85 -11.34
N ASP A 221 -24.71 38.17 -11.17
CA ASP A 221 -23.76 38.86 -10.27
C ASP A 221 -24.14 38.54 -8.83
N SER A 222 -23.15 38.14 -8.03
CA SER A 222 -23.35 37.80 -6.62
C SER A 222 -22.23 38.42 -5.79
N THR A 223 -22.54 38.81 -4.53
CA THR A 223 -21.57 39.44 -3.61
C THR A 223 -21.16 38.40 -2.56
N VAL A 224 -19.85 38.23 -2.36
CA VAL A 224 -19.30 37.35 -1.35
C VAL A 224 -19.45 38.00 0.04
N THR A 225 -20.36 37.51 0.86
CA THR A 225 -20.61 38.05 2.19
C THR A 225 -19.58 37.55 3.19
N ASP A 226 -19.28 36.26 3.13
CA ASP A 226 -18.24 35.63 3.97
C ASP A 226 -17.52 34.48 3.26
N ILE A 227 -16.31 34.19 3.76
CA ILE A 227 -15.57 32.97 3.41
C ILE A 227 -15.77 32.00 4.56
N VAL A 228 -16.40 30.87 4.26
CA VAL A 228 -16.89 29.93 5.27
C VAL A 228 -16.18 28.58 5.22
N ARG A 229 -16.26 27.84 6.33
CA ARG A 229 -15.96 26.42 6.40
C ARG A 229 -17.25 25.67 6.70
N TYR A 230 -17.60 24.78 5.82
CA TYR A 230 -18.71 23.86 6.00
C TYR A 230 -18.29 22.48 5.54
N GLN A 231 -18.59 21.47 6.33
CA GLN A 231 -18.34 20.07 5.99
C GLN A 231 -19.69 19.41 5.72
N GLY A 232 -19.95 19.07 4.49
CA GLY A 232 -21.21 18.47 4.08
C GLY A 232 -21.19 17.99 2.63
N ALA A 233 -22.18 17.23 2.24
CA ALA A 233 -22.29 16.68 0.90
C ALA A 233 -22.13 17.78 -0.17
N GLY A 234 -21.19 17.62 -1.09
CA GLY A 234 -20.93 18.53 -2.21
C GLY A 234 -20.09 19.76 -1.87
N THR A 235 -19.48 19.86 -0.70
CA THR A 235 -18.57 20.97 -0.34
C THR A 235 -17.11 20.55 -0.30
N ASP A 236 -16.79 19.37 -0.84
CA ASP A 236 -15.42 18.93 -1.07
C ASP A 236 -14.92 19.59 -2.38
N GLY A 237 -13.83 20.35 -2.31
CA GLY A 237 -13.41 21.25 -3.40
C GLY A 237 -14.07 22.62 -3.35
N SER A 238 -13.94 23.39 -4.43
CA SER A 238 -14.46 24.75 -4.53
C SER A 238 -15.99 24.81 -4.51
N ALA A 239 -16.58 25.56 -3.58
CA ALA A 239 -18.02 25.63 -3.39
C ALA A 239 -18.55 27.04 -3.13
N VAL A 240 -19.74 27.29 -3.68
CA VAL A 240 -20.62 28.44 -3.40
C VAL A 240 -21.82 27.93 -2.60
N LEU A 241 -22.07 28.53 -1.43
CA LEU A 241 -23.20 28.19 -0.60
C LEU A 241 -24.27 29.29 -0.61
N LEU A 242 -25.52 28.89 -0.80
CA LEU A 242 -26.64 29.84 -0.85
C LEU A 242 -27.98 29.17 -0.46
N PRO A 243 -29.01 29.96 -0.12
CA PRO A 243 -30.35 29.42 0.18
C PRO A 243 -30.96 28.69 -1.02
N LEU A 244 -31.70 27.61 -0.78
CA LEU A 244 -32.35 26.78 -1.81
C LEU A 244 -33.21 27.62 -2.77
N ALA A 245 -34.06 28.48 -2.24
CA ALA A 245 -34.95 29.35 -3.06
C ALA A 245 -34.15 30.24 -4.04
N LYS A 246 -32.95 30.67 -3.67
CA LYS A 246 -32.08 31.45 -4.56
C LYS A 246 -31.49 30.59 -5.66
N ALA A 247 -31.01 29.38 -5.34
CA ALA A 247 -30.52 28.43 -6.36
C ALA A 247 -31.60 28.07 -7.36
N GLN A 248 -32.83 27.79 -6.89
CA GLN A 248 -34.01 27.53 -7.73
C GLN A 248 -34.29 28.67 -8.70
N ALA A 249 -34.22 29.91 -8.25
CA ALA A 249 -34.39 31.09 -9.09
C ALA A 249 -33.29 31.24 -10.15
N ILE A 250 -32.00 31.02 -9.75
CA ILE A 250 -30.86 31.07 -10.65
C ILE A 250 -30.95 29.98 -11.72
N LEU A 251 -31.31 28.78 -11.34
CA LEU A 251 -31.40 27.61 -12.21
C LEU A 251 -32.70 27.57 -13.01
N GLY A 252 -33.73 28.35 -12.60
CA GLY A 252 -35.07 28.34 -13.20
C GLY A 252 -35.84 27.07 -12.85
N ARG A 253 -35.68 26.55 -11.65
CA ARG A 253 -36.21 25.30 -11.10
C ARG A 253 -37.03 25.56 -9.83
N LEU A 254 -38.00 26.45 -9.91
CA LEU A 254 -38.83 26.83 -8.76
C LEU A 254 -39.55 25.61 -8.16
N ASP A 255 -39.60 25.51 -6.84
CA ASP A 255 -40.23 24.45 -6.07
C ASP A 255 -39.71 23.03 -6.40
N GLN A 256 -38.46 22.93 -6.92
CA GLN A 256 -37.80 21.66 -7.24
C GLN A 256 -36.52 21.51 -6.45
N ALA A 257 -36.25 20.28 -6.00
CA ALA A 257 -34.99 19.88 -5.42
C ALA A 257 -34.33 18.83 -6.31
N ARG A 258 -33.02 18.67 -6.17
CA ARG A 258 -32.25 17.61 -6.80
C ARG A 258 -31.95 16.46 -5.84
N HIS A 259 -31.76 16.77 -4.57
CA HIS A 259 -31.47 15.83 -3.49
C HIS A 259 -32.31 16.14 -2.27
N VAL A 260 -32.55 15.12 -1.45
CA VAL A 260 -32.88 15.31 -0.04
C VAL A 260 -31.74 14.73 0.78
N LEU A 261 -31.13 15.53 1.61
CA LEU A 261 -30.10 15.12 2.53
C LEU A 261 -30.78 14.59 3.80
N VAL A 262 -30.32 13.46 4.29
CA VAL A 262 -30.79 12.86 5.53
C VAL A 262 -29.60 12.72 6.49
N SER A 263 -29.78 13.21 7.71
CA SER A 263 -28.79 13.08 8.78
C SER A 263 -29.34 12.16 9.84
N ASN A 264 -28.68 11.06 10.08
CA ASN A 264 -29.03 10.10 11.12
C ASN A 264 -28.66 10.62 12.51
N ARG A 265 -29.34 10.09 13.52
CA ARG A 265 -29.05 10.42 14.89
C ARG A 265 -27.64 10.04 15.30
N GLY A 266 -26.88 11.03 15.75
CA GLY A 266 -25.51 10.84 16.21
C GLY A 266 -24.59 11.98 15.81
N ASP A 267 -23.31 11.64 15.73
CA ASP A 267 -22.30 12.51 15.16
C ASP A 267 -21.92 12.05 13.74
N GLU A 268 -21.09 12.82 13.10
CA GLU A 268 -20.58 12.53 11.73
C GLU A 268 -19.96 11.12 11.53
N TRP A 269 -19.58 10.43 12.63
CA TRP A 269 -18.99 9.09 12.60
C TRP A 269 -19.99 7.98 12.94
N SER A 270 -20.96 8.25 13.78
CA SER A 270 -21.86 7.24 14.35
C SER A 270 -23.18 7.12 13.60
N GLY A 271 -23.61 8.16 12.87
CA GLY A 271 -24.88 8.18 12.13
C GLY A 271 -25.01 7.02 11.12
N ALA A 272 -23.94 6.70 10.42
CA ALA A 272 -23.90 5.58 9.46
C ALA A 272 -24.30 4.20 10.05
N ALA A 273 -24.30 4.03 11.36
CA ALA A 273 -24.74 2.78 11.99
C ALA A 273 -26.27 2.57 11.92
N LEU A 274 -27.05 3.61 11.68
CA LEU A 274 -28.51 3.58 11.56
C LEU A 274 -29.00 3.50 10.12
N THR A 275 -28.11 3.65 9.14
CA THR A 275 -28.41 3.69 7.70
C THR A 275 -29.27 2.53 7.24
N ASP A 276 -28.98 1.28 7.59
CA ASP A 276 -29.79 0.12 7.22
C ASP A 276 -31.26 0.21 7.70
N GLU A 277 -31.53 0.87 8.81
CA GLU A 277 -32.86 1.02 9.36
C GLU A 277 -33.61 2.19 8.69
N VAL A 278 -32.90 3.28 8.40
CA VAL A 278 -33.41 4.44 7.67
C VAL A 278 -33.75 4.05 6.23
N VAL A 279 -32.86 3.40 5.52
CA VAL A 279 -33.08 2.91 4.15
C VAL A 279 -34.30 1.99 4.08
N ARG A 280 -34.43 1.01 4.99
CA ARG A 280 -35.61 0.13 5.05
C ARG A 280 -36.91 0.88 5.33
N THR A 281 -36.87 1.99 6.03
CA THR A 281 -38.04 2.81 6.34
C THR A 281 -38.44 3.68 5.15
N LEU A 282 -37.45 4.23 4.44
CA LEU A 282 -37.68 5.15 3.33
C LEU A 282 -37.99 4.47 2.01
N THR A 283 -37.39 3.33 1.68
CA THR A 283 -37.56 2.64 0.40
C THR A 283 -39.03 2.50 -0.04
N PRO A 284 -39.98 1.99 0.81
CA PRO A 284 -41.38 1.83 0.39
C PRO A 284 -42.09 3.15 0.19
N VAL A 285 -41.60 4.28 0.70
CA VAL A 285 -42.16 5.63 0.55
C VAL A 285 -41.65 6.28 -0.73
N LEU A 286 -40.37 6.06 -1.04
CA LEU A 286 -39.66 6.66 -2.18
C LEU A 286 -39.96 5.96 -3.50
N GLU A 287 -40.16 4.66 -3.49
CA GLU A 287 -40.45 3.87 -4.71
C GLU A 287 -41.64 4.38 -5.53
N PRO A 288 -42.80 4.74 -4.92
CA PRO A 288 -43.94 5.33 -5.68
C PRO A 288 -43.68 6.74 -6.20
N LEU A 289 -42.67 7.43 -5.68
CA LEU A 289 -42.24 8.78 -6.07
C LEU A 289 -41.23 8.77 -7.22
N GLY A 290 -40.72 7.60 -7.59
CA GLY A 290 -39.60 7.49 -8.53
C GLY A 290 -38.28 7.98 -7.96
N LEU A 291 -38.15 7.95 -6.59
CA LEU A 291 -36.94 8.33 -5.89
C LEU A 291 -36.28 7.08 -5.29
N ASP A 292 -34.99 7.21 -5.02
CA ASP A 292 -34.20 6.19 -4.35
C ASP A 292 -33.35 6.80 -3.23
N VAL A 293 -32.97 5.99 -2.27
CA VAL A 293 -32.12 6.39 -1.13
C VAL A 293 -30.78 5.71 -1.26
N ASP A 294 -29.73 6.52 -1.37
CA ASP A 294 -28.34 6.09 -1.44
C ASP A 294 -27.69 6.13 -0.05
N PRO A 295 -27.16 5.00 0.50
CA PRO A 295 -26.46 4.94 1.77
C PRO A 295 -25.04 5.53 1.68
N SER A 296 -24.92 6.75 1.14
CA SER A 296 -23.68 7.37 0.66
C SER A 296 -22.53 7.30 1.67
N LYS A 297 -22.80 7.57 2.95
CA LYS A 297 -21.74 7.53 3.99
C LYS A 297 -21.32 6.10 4.33
N GLN A 298 -22.27 5.18 4.41
CA GLN A 298 -21.97 3.77 4.68
C GLN A 298 -21.08 3.20 3.57
N ASP A 299 -21.42 3.44 2.32
CA ASP A 299 -20.67 2.97 1.15
C ASP A 299 -19.30 3.61 1.03
N ALA A 300 -19.21 4.92 1.29
CA ALA A 300 -17.93 5.63 1.34
C ALA A 300 -17.01 5.07 2.45
N LEU A 301 -17.56 4.77 3.63
CA LEU A 301 -16.80 4.17 4.73
C LEU A 301 -16.40 2.72 4.43
N GLU A 302 -17.25 1.94 3.74
CA GLU A 302 -16.90 0.58 3.32
C GLU A 302 -15.78 0.58 2.27
N THR A 303 -15.86 1.46 1.28
CA THR A 303 -14.80 1.69 0.29
C THR A 303 -13.51 2.14 0.97
N ALA A 304 -13.59 3.07 1.92
CA ALA A 304 -12.45 3.52 2.71
C ALA A 304 -11.81 2.36 3.52
N ASP A 305 -12.61 1.47 4.08
CA ASP A 305 -12.11 0.29 4.80
C ASP A 305 -11.38 -0.70 3.88
N VAL A 306 -11.88 -0.93 2.67
CA VAL A 306 -11.24 -1.78 1.66
C VAL A 306 -9.90 -1.16 1.22
N GLN A 307 -9.89 0.12 0.88
CA GLN A 307 -8.66 0.84 0.50
C GLN A 307 -7.64 0.84 1.65
N GLY A 308 -8.06 1.19 2.87
CA GLY A 308 -7.21 1.18 4.06
C GLY A 308 -6.59 -0.20 4.33
N SER A 309 -7.36 -1.28 4.14
CA SER A 309 -6.86 -2.65 4.28
C SER A 309 -5.80 -3.01 3.24
N THR A 310 -5.94 -2.51 2.02
CA THR A 310 -4.97 -2.69 0.94
C THR A 310 -3.65 -1.99 1.26
N PHE A 311 -3.69 -0.74 1.69
CA PHE A 311 -2.49 -0.01 2.14
C PHE A 311 -1.79 -0.72 3.28
N MET A 312 -2.55 -1.22 4.26
CA MET A 312 -1.98 -1.98 5.37
C MET A 312 -1.32 -3.28 4.90
N ALA A 313 -1.91 -4.02 3.98
CA ALA A 313 -1.32 -5.23 3.42
C ALA A 313 0.04 -4.92 2.78
N PHE A 314 0.18 -3.79 2.08
CA PHE A 314 1.46 -3.31 1.54
C PHE A 314 2.49 -3.05 2.62
N PHE A 315 2.18 -2.20 3.61
CA PHE A 315 3.13 -1.87 4.68
C PHE A 315 3.54 -3.11 5.48
N THR A 316 2.61 -4.02 5.72
CA THR A 316 2.88 -5.26 6.44
C THR A 316 3.74 -6.20 5.60
N THR A 317 3.53 -6.28 4.30
CA THR A 317 4.31 -7.09 3.36
C THR A 317 5.76 -6.63 3.32
N PHE A 318 5.99 -5.37 3.02
CA PHE A 318 7.35 -4.83 3.00
C PHE A 318 7.97 -4.78 4.40
N GLY A 319 7.18 -4.53 5.43
CA GLY A 319 7.58 -4.60 6.84
C GLY A 319 8.03 -5.99 7.27
N SER A 320 7.46 -7.04 6.71
CA SER A 320 7.79 -8.43 7.08
C SER A 320 9.25 -8.79 6.81
N PHE A 321 9.86 -8.26 5.75
CA PHE A 321 11.30 -8.42 5.49
C PHE A 321 12.15 -7.76 6.58
N SER A 322 11.75 -6.57 7.02
CA SER A 322 12.41 -5.84 8.10
C SER A 322 12.20 -6.54 9.45
N ILE A 323 11.01 -7.12 9.68
CA ILE A 323 10.71 -7.97 10.84
C ILE A 323 11.61 -9.21 10.83
N ALA A 324 11.75 -9.89 9.69
CA ALA A 324 12.63 -11.05 9.55
C ALA A 324 14.11 -10.68 9.85
N ALA A 325 14.57 -9.54 9.36
CA ALA A 325 15.91 -9.02 9.71
C ALA A 325 16.03 -8.74 11.22
N GLY A 326 15.01 -8.18 11.85
CA GLY A 326 14.92 -7.97 13.29
C GLY A 326 14.99 -9.28 14.08
N ILE A 327 14.28 -10.33 13.65
CA ILE A 327 14.33 -11.67 14.23
C ILE A 327 15.75 -12.24 14.18
N LEU A 328 16.41 -12.11 13.02
CA LEU A 328 17.81 -12.56 12.87
C LEU A 328 18.76 -11.80 13.81
N LEU A 329 18.53 -10.50 14.00
CA LEU A 329 19.28 -9.69 14.96
C LEU A 329 19.07 -10.17 16.39
N ILE A 330 17.82 -10.34 16.82
CA ILE A 330 17.45 -10.83 18.16
C ILE A 330 18.13 -12.17 18.42
N PHE A 331 17.99 -13.09 17.46
CA PHE A 331 18.59 -14.42 17.55
C PHE A 331 20.12 -14.35 17.68
N LEU A 332 20.76 -13.52 16.86
CA LEU A 332 22.22 -13.33 16.91
C LEU A 332 22.68 -12.76 18.26
N VAL A 333 22.00 -11.74 18.79
CA VAL A 333 22.29 -11.11 20.08
C VAL A 333 22.19 -12.13 21.22
N PHE A 334 21.15 -12.95 21.25
CA PHE A 334 20.98 -13.95 22.30
C PHE A 334 21.94 -15.13 22.18
N VAL A 335 22.25 -15.61 20.99
CA VAL A 335 23.27 -16.64 20.77
C VAL A 335 24.64 -16.13 21.23
N MET A 336 24.98 -14.88 20.95
CA MET A 336 26.21 -14.25 21.42
C MET A 336 26.24 -14.10 22.95
N LEU A 337 25.13 -13.63 23.56
CA LEU A 337 24.99 -13.51 25.01
C LEU A 337 25.21 -14.87 25.69
N ALA A 338 24.62 -15.90 25.13
CA ALA A 338 24.71 -17.25 25.62
C ALA A 338 26.13 -17.81 25.51
N THR A 339 26.84 -17.53 24.41
CA THR A 339 28.26 -17.99 24.27
C THR A 339 29.21 -17.29 25.23
N GLU A 340 28.99 -16.02 25.54
CA GLU A 340 29.81 -15.27 26.48
C GLU A 340 29.68 -15.78 27.91
N ARG A 341 28.50 -16.26 28.29
CA ARG A 341 28.23 -16.80 29.63
C ARG A 341 28.56 -18.28 29.79
N ARG A 342 29.15 -18.91 28.77
CA ARG A 342 29.46 -20.34 28.81
C ARG A 342 30.24 -20.72 30.08
N GLY A 343 31.26 -19.96 30.45
CA GLY A 343 32.07 -20.20 31.66
C GLY A 343 31.26 -20.09 32.95
N GLU A 344 30.46 -19.00 33.10
CA GLU A 344 29.59 -18.80 34.27
C GLU A 344 28.56 -19.93 34.40
N LEU A 345 27.93 -20.32 33.30
CA LEU A 345 26.94 -21.40 33.25
C LEU A 345 27.58 -22.78 33.48
N GLY A 346 28.83 -22.97 33.02
CA GLY A 346 29.64 -24.17 33.29
C GLY A 346 29.93 -24.33 34.77
N ILE A 347 30.37 -23.27 35.45
CA ILE A 347 30.62 -23.22 36.88
C ILE A 347 29.34 -23.52 37.68
N GLN A 348 28.21 -22.87 37.33
CA GLN A 348 26.92 -23.13 37.96
C GLN A 348 26.50 -24.60 37.84
N ARG A 349 26.75 -25.25 36.71
CA ARG A 349 26.49 -26.69 36.53
C ARG A 349 27.48 -27.55 37.37
N ALA A 350 28.73 -27.14 37.46
CA ALA A 350 29.71 -27.87 38.23
C ALA A 350 29.38 -27.90 39.74
N ILE A 351 28.77 -26.85 40.27
CA ILE A 351 28.29 -26.78 41.67
C ILE A 351 26.87 -27.40 41.85
N GLY A 352 26.33 -28.08 40.83
CA GLY A 352 25.11 -28.91 40.97
C GLY A 352 23.82 -28.31 40.41
N THR A 353 23.84 -27.15 39.74
CA THR A 353 22.62 -26.58 39.14
C THR A 353 22.08 -27.46 38.02
N ARG A 354 20.78 -27.78 38.07
CA ARG A 354 20.09 -28.58 37.03
C ARG A 354 19.97 -27.79 35.72
N ARG A 355 19.96 -28.50 34.58
CA ARG A 355 19.82 -27.89 33.25
C ARG A 355 18.58 -26.99 33.16
N GLY A 356 17.44 -27.44 33.71
CA GLY A 356 16.18 -26.65 33.71
C GLY A 356 16.31 -25.33 34.48
N HIS A 357 17.08 -25.31 35.60
CA HIS A 357 17.29 -24.07 36.35
C HIS A 357 18.15 -23.05 35.58
N LEU A 358 19.12 -23.53 34.78
CA LEU A 358 19.89 -22.64 33.89
C LEU A 358 19.02 -22.00 32.80
N VAL A 359 18.17 -22.82 32.14
CA VAL A 359 17.23 -22.32 31.17
C VAL A 359 16.33 -21.28 31.80
N GLN A 360 15.76 -21.55 32.99
CA GLN A 360 14.90 -20.62 33.70
C GLN A 360 15.60 -19.30 34.03
N THR A 361 16.85 -19.34 34.58
CA THR A 361 17.60 -18.12 34.89
C THR A 361 17.84 -17.26 33.65
N PHE A 362 18.19 -17.91 32.53
CA PHE A 362 18.42 -17.20 31.27
C PHE A 362 17.13 -16.65 30.68
N THR A 363 16.01 -17.40 30.81
CA THR A 363 14.68 -16.96 30.37
C THR A 363 14.17 -15.78 31.20
N PHE A 364 14.37 -15.80 32.55
CA PHE A 364 13.98 -14.67 33.41
C PHE A 364 14.76 -13.39 33.08
N GLU A 365 16.05 -13.54 32.82
CA GLU A 365 16.87 -12.41 32.39
C GLU A 365 16.43 -11.88 31.02
N GLY A 366 16.21 -12.80 30.07
CA GLY A 366 15.70 -12.46 28.72
C GLY A 366 14.33 -11.79 28.77
N ALA A 367 13.40 -12.33 29.55
CA ALA A 367 12.07 -11.75 29.70
C ALA A 367 12.09 -10.34 30.30
N ALA A 368 13.01 -10.10 31.27
CA ALA A 368 13.15 -8.77 31.86
C ALA A 368 13.70 -7.72 30.86
N TYR A 369 14.64 -8.12 30.00
CA TYR A 369 15.08 -7.24 28.89
C TYR A 369 13.96 -7.00 27.89
N ASP A 370 13.23 -8.05 27.55
CA ASP A 370 12.23 -8.09 26.52
C ASP A 370 11.03 -7.20 26.81
N LEU A 371 10.42 -7.33 27.99
CA LEU A 371 9.26 -6.53 28.39
C LEU A 371 9.55 -5.02 28.29
N VAL A 372 10.75 -4.60 28.72
CA VAL A 372 11.18 -3.19 28.64
C VAL A 372 11.47 -2.79 27.21
N ALA A 373 12.14 -3.66 26.45
CA ALA A 373 12.52 -3.39 25.07
C ALA A 373 11.28 -3.34 24.16
N ALA A 374 10.33 -4.25 24.34
CA ALA A 374 9.10 -4.27 23.55
C ALA A 374 8.23 -3.04 23.81
N LEU A 375 8.11 -2.62 25.08
CA LEU A 375 7.38 -1.39 25.43
C LEU A 375 8.05 -0.14 24.83
N ALA A 376 9.36 -0.01 25.01
CA ALA A 376 10.13 1.09 24.45
C ALA A 376 10.10 1.06 22.91
N GLY A 377 10.10 -0.15 22.31
CA GLY A 377 10.00 -0.35 20.88
C GLY A 377 8.63 0.04 20.31
N ALA A 378 7.55 -0.31 20.99
CA ALA A 378 6.20 0.08 20.59
C ALA A 378 6.03 1.61 20.61
N LEU A 379 6.49 2.27 21.68
CA LEU A 379 6.43 3.73 21.80
C LEU A 379 7.33 4.43 20.76
N LEU A 380 8.54 3.92 20.55
CA LEU A 380 9.43 4.46 19.52
C LEU A 380 8.88 4.23 18.12
N GLY A 381 8.21 3.09 17.89
CA GLY A 381 7.56 2.79 16.62
C GLY A 381 6.43 3.77 16.30
N ALA A 382 5.60 4.12 17.29
CA ALA A 382 4.60 5.16 17.14
C ALA A 382 5.23 6.54 16.85
N ALA A 383 6.33 6.89 17.52
CA ALA A 383 7.05 8.14 17.26
C ALA A 383 7.68 8.18 15.84
N VAL A 384 8.20 7.06 15.37
CA VAL A 384 8.74 6.94 14.00
C VAL A 384 7.61 7.03 12.97
N ALA A 385 6.45 6.39 13.24
CA ALA A 385 5.28 6.52 12.38
C ALA A 385 4.80 7.98 12.32
N PHE A 386 4.73 8.68 13.45
CA PHE A 386 4.41 10.11 13.49
C PHE A 386 5.35 10.94 12.61
N LEU A 387 6.66 10.71 12.72
CA LEU A 387 7.64 11.40 11.88
C LEU A 387 7.48 11.08 10.38
N MET A 388 7.17 9.81 10.05
CA MET A 388 6.89 9.41 8.67
C MET A 388 5.64 10.10 8.13
N VAL A 389 4.58 10.14 8.92
CA VAL A 389 3.32 10.81 8.57
C VAL A 389 3.54 12.31 8.35
N LEU A 390 4.35 12.97 9.19
CA LEU A 390 4.68 14.39 9.02
C LEU A 390 5.41 14.66 7.68
N VAL A 391 6.38 13.81 7.32
CA VAL A 391 7.09 13.91 6.03
C VAL A 391 6.14 13.63 4.86
N MET A 392 5.20 12.72 5.07
CA MET A 392 4.19 12.32 4.11
C MET A 392 3.19 13.45 3.84
N ALA A 393 2.63 14.05 4.87
CA ALA A 393 1.72 15.18 4.73
C ALA A 393 2.34 16.29 3.86
N GLN A 394 3.59 16.70 4.18
CA GLN A 394 4.31 17.69 3.38
C GLN A 394 4.55 17.27 1.92
N ALA A 395 4.72 15.97 1.66
CA ALA A 395 4.97 15.49 0.31
C ALA A 395 3.68 15.41 -0.52
N PHE A 396 2.54 15.14 0.11
CA PHE A 396 1.23 15.16 -0.54
C PHE A 396 0.77 16.58 -0.82
N ASP A 397 0.91 17.53 0.12
CA ASP A 397 0.58 18.94 -0.08
C ASP A 397 1.33 19.56 -1.29
N THR A 398 2.55 19.10 -1.55
CA THR A 398 3.36 19.58 -2.69
C THR A 398 3.05 18.89 -4.01
N ALA A 399 2.48 17.68 -4.00
CA ALA A 399 2.33 16.84 -5.20
C ALA A 399 0.92 16.81 -5.79
N ALA A 400 -0.12 16.97 -4.96
CA ALA A 400 -1.50 16.77 -5.37
C ALA A 400 -2.34 18.07 -5.44
N GLY A 401 -1.79 19.21 -5.01
CA GLY A 401 -2.55 20.48 -4.98
C GLY A 401 -3.76 20.46 -4.02
N GLU A 402 -4.19 19.29 -3.61
CA GLU A 402 -5.24 19.06 -2.62
C GLU A 402 -4.61 18.64 -1.29
N SER A 403 -4.93 19.32 -0.22
CA SER A 403 -4.48 18.98 1.12
C SER A 403 -5.18 17.71 1.59
N LEU A 404 -4.62 16.54 1.29
CA LEU A 404 -4.95 15.34 2.07
C LEU A 404 -4.54 15.63 3.51
N ASN A 405 -5.51 16.05 4.31
CA ASN A 405 -5.28 16.33 5.74
C ASN A 405 -4.98 15.03 6.47
N ILE A 406 -3.69 14.64 6.43
CA ILE A 406 -3.23 13.38 7.03
C ILE A 406 -3.11 13.57 8.53
N GLU A 407 -4.10 13.11 9.27
CA GLU A 407 -4.11 13.14 10.72
C GLU A 407 -3.46 11.87 11.28
N PHE A 408 -2.43 12.07 12.11
CA PHE A 408 -1.78 10.97 12.79
C PHE A 408 -2.72 10.29 13.78
N SER A 409 -3.04 9.03 13.51
CA SER A 409 -3.89 8.20 14.35
C SER A 409 -3.25 6.86 14.64
N VAL A 410 -3.21 6.46 15.90
CA VAL A 410 -2.69 5.16 16.33
C VAL A 410 -3.66 4.51 17.28
N THR A 411 -4.14 3.34 16.93
CA THR A 411 -5.06 2.61 17.78
C THR A 411 -4.32 1.89 18.91
N PRO A 412 -4.88 1.86 20.14
CA PRO A 412 -4.33 1.06 21.25
C PRO A 412 -4.22 -0.42 20.89
N ARG A 413 -5.08 -0.92 19.99
CA ARG A 413 -5.08 -2.30 19.48
C ARG A 413 -3.79 -2.62 18.74
N SER A 414 -3.38 -1.76 17.81
CA SER A 414 -2.15 -1.93 17.01
C SER A 414 -0.90 -1.90 17.89
N LEU A 415 -0.85 -1.02 18.86
CA LEU A 415 0.24 -1.00 19.85
C LEU A 415 0.28 -2.27 20.70
N ALA A 416 -0.88 -2.78 21.11
CA ALA A 416 -0.99 -4.02 21.88
C ALA A 416 -0.54 -5.23 21.04
N ILE A 417 -0.92 -5.30 19.76
CA ILE A 417 -0.48 -6.35 18.83
C ILE A 417 1.04 -6.28 18.63
N ALA A 418 1.58 -5.08 18.37
CA ALA A 418 3.03 -4.89 18.21
C ALA A 418 3.80 -5.32 19.46
N TYR A 419 3.33 -4.92 20.63
CA TYR A 419 3.90 -5.30 21.91
C TYR A 419 3.84 -6.82 22.12
N ALA A 420 2.68 -7.43 21.92
CA ALA A 420 2.49 -8.87 22.09
C ALA A 420 3.37 -9.69 21.14
N LEU A 421 3.43 -9.32 19.85
CA LEU A 421 4.32 -9.93 18.87
C LEU A 421 5.78 -9.78 19.25
N GLY A 422 6.20 -8.58 19.64
CA GLY A 422 7.57 -8.32 20.07
C GLY A 422 8.00 -9.21 21.24
N VAL A 423 7.16 -9.26 22.29
CA VAL A 423 7.41 -10.10 23.48
C VAL A 423 7.41 -11.58 23.14
N LEU A 424 6.39 -12.08 22.45
CA LEU A 424 6.29 -13.50 22.12
C LEU A 424 7.45 -13.97 21.26
N LEU A 425 7.81 -13.20 20.25
CA LEU A 425 8.91 -13.50 19.34
C LEU A 425 10.25 -13.56 20.08
N THR A 426 10.51 -12.56 20.90
CA THR A 426 11.75 -12.49 21.66
C THR A 426 11.82 -13.61 22.69
N LEU A 427 10.73 -13.87 23.44
CA LEU A 427 10.67 -14.99 24.39
C LEU A 427 10.94 -16.34 23.72
N ALA A 428 10.39 -16.57 22.53
CA ALA A 428 10.65 -17.77 21.74
C ALA A 428 12.15 -17.91 21.41
N VAL A 429 12.75 -16.84 20.90
CA VAL A 429 14.21 -16.80 20.59
C VAL A 429 15.05 -17.01 21.84
N VAL A 430 14.69 -16.37 22.96
CA VAL A 430 15.37 -16.54 24.25
C VAL A 430 15.30 -18.00 24.72
N ALA A 431 14.11 -18.61 24.68
CA ALA A 431 13.89 -19.99 25.09
C ALA A 431 14.73 -20.98 24.26
N VAL A 432 14.74 -20.81 22.94
CA VAL A 432 15.55 -21.63 22.01
C VAL A 432 17.04 -21.47 22.29
N SER A 433 17.49 -20.22 22.47
CA SER A 433 18.91 -19.93 22.77
C SER A 433 19.33 -20.50 24.11
N ALA A 434 18.51 -20.33 25.15
CA ALA A 434 18.73 -20.87 26.48
C ALA A 434 18.82 -22.40 26.47
N TRP A 435 17.91 -23.05 25.79
CA TRP A 435 17.90 -24.50 25.62
C TRP A 435 19.16 -24.99 24.91
N ARG A 436 19.58 -24.34 23.81
CA ARG A 436 20.80 -24.70 23.07
C ARG A 436 22.03 -24.62 23.93
N VAL A 437 22.18 -23.58 24.76
CA VAL A 437 23.32 -23.39 25.64
C VAL A 437 23.30 -24.37 26.82
N SER A 438 22.13 -24.70 27.37
CA SER A 438 22.01 -25.67 28.49
C SER A 438 22.44 -27.10 28.11
N THR A 439 22.50 -27.44 26.82
CA THR A 439 22.91 -28.76 26.34
C THR A 439 24.41 -28.99 26.30
N MET A 440 25.24 -27.94 26.48
CA MET A 440 26.71 -28.04 26.46
C MET A 440 27.26 -28.86 27.61
N THR A 441 28.43 -29.51 27.39
CA THR A 441 29.15 -30.27 28.45
C THR A 441 29.86 -29.32 29.41
N ILE A 442 29.96 -29.73 30.68
CA ILE A 442 30.57 -28.88 31.75
C ILE A 442 32.05 -28.61 31.45
N SER A 443 32.77 -29.62 30.99
CA SER A 443 34.21 -29.50 30.67
C SER A 443 34.46 -28.55 29.48
N ALA A 444 33.66 -28.63 28.44
CA ALA A 444 33.76 -27.73 27.28
C ALA A 444 33.40 -26.28 27.67
N ALA A 445 32.38 -26.10 28.53
CA ALA A 445 31.96 -24.79 29.01
C ALA A 445 33.01 -24.11 29.88
N ILE A 446 33.69 -24.82 30.80
CA ILE A 446 34.70 -24.26 31.69
C ILE A 446 36.03 -24.02 30.96
N ARG A 447 36.47 -24.96 30.12
CA ARG A 447 37.74 -24.86 29.38
C ARG A 447 37.67 -24.03 28.12
N ASN A 448 36.49 -23.49 27.77
CA ASN A 448 36.24 -22.72 26.57
C ASN A 448 36.68 -23.43 25.27
N LEU A 449 36.68 -24.80 25.31
CA LEU A 449 37.03 -25.61 24.16
C LEU A 449 35.85 -25.70 23.18
N PRO A 450 36.13 -25.70 21.87
CA PRO A 450 35.11 -26.07 20.90
C PRO A 450 34.64 -27.51 21.16
N GLU A 451 33.35 -27.71 21.38
CA GLU A 451 32.80 -29.04 21.56
C GLU A 451 32.99 -29.83 20.26
N PRO A 452 33.63 -31.01 20.29
CA PRO A 452 33.58 -31.92 19.16
C PRO A 452 32.11 -32.27 18.97
N SER A 453 31.55 -31.87 17.83
CA SER A 453 30.18 -32.20 17.45
C SER A 453 30.10 -33.72 17.25
N VAL A 454 29.84 -34.49 18.32
CA VAL A 454 29.45 -35.89 18.18
C VAL A 454 28.07 -35.88 17.60
N PRO A 455 27.90 -36.14 16.31
CA PRO A 455 26.60 -36.07 15.67
C PRO A 455 25.74 -37.21 16.21
N ARG A 456 24.71 -36.91 16.98
CA ARG A 456 23.62 -37.87 17.24
C ARG A 456 22.90 -38.11 15.96
N ARG A 457 23.45 -38.96 15.09
CA ARG A 457 22.96 -39.28 13.73
C ARG A 457 21.44 -39.51 13.70
N ARG A 458 20.93 -40.29 14.68
CA ARG A 458 19.50 -40.56 14.81
C ARG A 458 18.65 -39.30 15.02
N ARG A 459 19.08 -38.34 15.84
CA ARG A 459 18.31 -37.12 16.11
C ARG A 459 18.29 -36.16 14.90
N ARG A 460 19.43 -36.05 14.19
CA ARG A 460 19.51 -35.26 12.95
C ARG A 460 18.60 -35.83 11.87
N LEU A 461 18.60 -37.15 11.70
CA LEU A 461 17.70 -37.86 10.77
C LEU A 461 16.24 -37.73 11.17
N ALA A 462 15.92 -37.81 12.47
CA ALA A 462 14.53 -37.64 12.94
C ALA A 462 14.03 -36.20 12.66
N LEU A 463 14.84 -35.16 12.92
CA LEU A 463 14.47 -33.79 12.59
C LEU A 463 14.37 -33.56 11.08
N ALA A 464 15.26 -34.19 10.29
CA ALA A 464 15.18 -34.14 8.85
C ALA A 464 13.90 -34.85 8.32
N ALA A 465 13.57 -36.01 8.88
CA ALA A 465 12.34 -36.71 8.52
C ALA A 465 11.06 -35.92 8.85
N ILE A 466 11.02 -35.25 10.01
CA ILE A 466 9.91 -34.36 10.38
C ILE A 466 9.83 -33.18 9.39
N GLY A 467 10.97 -32.54 9.08
CA GLY A 467 10.99 -31.44 8.12
C GLY A 467 10.60 -31.86 6.70
N LEU A 468 11.03 -33.03 6.23
CA LEU A 468 10.63 -33.60 4.94
C LEU A 468 9.13 -33.93 4.91
N ALA A 469 8.59 -34.52 6.00
CA ALA A 469 7.17 -34.82 6.09
C ALA A 469 6.31 -33.56 6.11
N LEU A 470 6.69 -32.56 6.92
CA LEU A 470 6.00 -31.26 6.99
C LEU A 470 6.12 -30.49 5.66
N GLY A 471 7.30 -30.47 5.06
CA GLY A 471 7.53 -29.86 3.76
C GLY A 471 6.71 -30.54 2.66
N GLY A 472 6.66 -31.87 2.66
CA GLY A 472 5.81 -32.63 1.73
C GLY A 472 4.33 -32.36 1.94
N LEU A 473 3.86 -32.29 3.18
CA LEU A 473 2.47 -31.97 3.50
C LEU A 473 2.10 -30.55 3.07
N LEU A 474 2.96 -29.55 3.32
CA LEU A 474 2.74 -28.18 2.89
C LEU A 474 2.71 -28.06 1.36
N THR A 475 3.64 -28.73 0.67
CA THR A 475 3.65 -28.74 -0.80
C THR A 475 2.38 -29.37 -1.34
N LEU A 476 1.97 -30.52 -0.78
CA LEU A 476 0.75 -31.21 -1.22
C LEU A 476 -0.49 -30.36 -0.95
N SER A 477 -0.62 -29.78 0.25
CA SER A 477 -1.76 -28.91 0.59
C SER A 477 -1.81 -27.67 -0.28
N GLY A 478 -0.63 -27.11 -0.64
CA GLY A 478 -0.54 -25.96 -1.53
C GLY A 478 -0.97 -26.28 -2.96
N VAL A 479 -0.49 -27.39 -3.51
CA VAL A 479 -0.85 -27.82 -4.88
C VAL A 479 -2.34 -28.21 -4.95
N THR A 480 -2.88 -28.93 -3.95
CA THR A 480 -4.30 -29.32 -3.95
C THR A 480 -5.27 -28.19 -3.63
N GLY A 481 -4.79 -27.11 -3.01
CA GLY A 481 -5.55 -25.91 -2.68
C GLY A 481 -5.23 -24.73 -3.58
N ASP A 482 -4.55 -24.96 -4.71
CA ASP A 482 -4.14 -23.94 -5.69
C ASP A 482 -3.42 -22.72 -5.06
N ALA A 483 -2.66 -22.95 -3.97
CA ALA A 483 -2.00 -21.90 -3.20
C ALA A 483 -0.46 -21.92 -3.36
N ALA A 484 0.13 -20.87 -3.88
CA ALA A 484 1.56 -20.78 -4.15
C ALA A 484 2.41 -20.73 -2.86
N THR A 485 1.97 -19.98 -1.84
CA THR A 485 2.74 -19.78 -0.59
C THR A 485 3.08 -21.09 0.11
N PRO A 486 2.14 -21.97 0.48
CA PRO A 486 2.47 -23.23 1.14
C PRO A 486 3.27 -24.16 0.23
N THR A 487 3.07 -24.12 -1.08
CA THR A 487 3.86 -24.88 -2.06
C THR A 487 5.33 -24.50 -2.02
N MET A 488 5.66 -23.21 -2.12
CA MET A 488 7.04 -22.70 -2.13
C MET A 488 7.74 -22.89 -0.78
N VAL A 489 7.03 -22.65 0.32
CA VAL A 489 7.55 -22.89 1.67
C VAL A 489 7.81 -24.36 1.89
N GLY A 490 6.91 -25.23 1.43
CA GLY A 490 7.04 -26.68 1.52
C GLY A 490 8.27 -27.19 0.78
N ILE A 491 8.45 -26.81 -0.48
CA ILE A 491 9.63 -27.18 -1.29
C ILE A 491 10.92 -26.67 -0.64
N SER A 492 10.91 -25.41 -0.16
CA SER A 492 12.07 -24.85 0.54
C SER A 492 12.41 -25.65 1.80
N LEU A 493 11.40 -26.04 2.58
CA LEU A 493 11.58 -26.84 3.79
C LEU A 493 12.11 -28.25 3.49
N ILE A 494 11.68 -28.87 2.38
CA ILE A 494 12.23 -30.13 1.87
C ILE A 494 13.74 -29.97 1.59
N LEU A 495 14.13 -28.95 0.83
CA LEU A 495 15.52 -28.71 0.46
C LEU A 495 16.40 -28.40 1.69
N VAL A 496 15.88 -27.63 2.64
CA VAL A 496 16.55 -27.36 3.94
C VAL A 496 16.75 -28.66 4.71
N SER A 497 15.72 -29.50 4.76
CA SER A 497 15.75 -30.78 5.48
C SER A 497 16.59 -31.86 4.80
N LEU A 498 16.88 -31.70 3.52
CA LEU A 498 17.75 -32.59 2.75
C LEU A 498 19.23 -32.44 3.14
N VAL A 499 19.65 -31.26 3.59
CA VAL A 499 21.07 -31.00 3.98
C VAL A 499 21.60 -32.00 5.02
N PRO A 500 20.95 -32.21 6.19
CA PRO A 500 21.42 -33.21 7.14
C PRO A 500 21.37 -34.65 6.61
N VAL A 501 20.48 -34.96 5.68
CA VAL A 501 20.42 -36.28 5.03
C VAL A 501 21.65 -36.49 4.14
N LEU A 502 22.01 -35.53 3.31
CA LEU A 502 23.18 -35.58 2.43
C LEU A 502 24.50 -35.69 3.25
N GLN A 503 24.59 -35.01 4.40
CA GLN A 503 25.72 -35.12 5.31
C GLN A 503 25.83 -36.53 5.91
N VAL A 504 24.70 -37.14 6.24
CA VAL A 504 24.70 -38.52 6.77
C VAL A 504 25.06 -39.56 5.69
N LEU A 505 24.78 -39.28 4.42
CA LEU A 505 25.19 -40.07 3.26
C LEU A 505 26.70 -39.92 2.93
N GLY A 506 27.43 -39.09 3.68
CA GLY A 506 28.88 -38.90 3.53
C GLY A 506 29.31 -37.76 2.62
N LEU A 507 28.38 -36.94 2.13
CA LEU A 507 28.72 -35.75 1.33
C LEU A 507 29.28 -34.64 2.21
N SER A 508 30.24 -33.87 1.68
CA SER A 508 30.86 -32.77 2.43
C SER A 508 29.86 -31.68 2.79
N GLU A 509 30.04 -31.03 3.95
CA GLU A 509 29.18 -29.91 4.36
C GLU A 509 29.09 -28.84 3.27
N ARG A 510 30.21 -28.50 2.65
CA ARG A 510 30.31 -27.53 1.57
C ARG A 510 29.39 -27.93 0.41
N PHE A 511 29.47 -29.19 -0.04
CA PHE A 511 28.62 -29.65 -1.16
C PHE A 511 27.14 -29.61 -0.78
N ALA A 512 26.74 -30.15 0.38
CA ALA A 512 25.35 -30.21 0.80
C ALA A 512 24.69 -28.84 0.90
N TYR A 513 25.33 -27.88 1.61
CA TYR A 513 24.79 -26.52 1.76
C TYR A 513 24.80 -25.73 0.44
N THR A 514 25.86 -25.89 -0.38
CA THR A 514 25.97 -25.19 -1.67
C THR A 514 24.89 -25.66 -2.64
N THR A 515 24.71 -26.98 -2.74
CA THR A 515 23.72 -27.56 -3.70
C THR A 515 22.30 -27.25 -3.26
N CYS A 516 21.94 -27.47 -1.99
CA CYS A 516 20.59 -27.16 -1.52
C CYS A 516 20.31 -25.65 -1.55
N GLY A 517 21.31 -24.82 -1.17
CA GLY A 517 21.15 -23.35 -1.23
C GLY A 517 20.99 -22.82 -2.66
N LEU A 518 21.76 -23.38 -3.60
CA LEU A 518 21.64 -23.03 -5.01
C LEU A 518 20.28 -23.48 -5.58
N LEU A 519 19.83 -24.68 -5.23
CA LEU A 519 18.53 -25.20 -5.68
C LEU A 519 17.38 -24.32 -5.13
N ILE A 520 17.42 -23.92 -3.86
CA ILE A 520 16.42 -22.99 -3.31
C ILE A 520 16.41 -21.68 -4.10
N ALA A 521 17.57 -21.05 -4.26
CA ALA A 521 17.65 -19.77 -4.96
C ALA A 521 17.21 -19.87 -6.42
N VAL A 522 17.65 -20.91 -7.15
CA VAL A 522 17.32 -21.07 -8.58
C VAL A 522 15.85 -21.46 -8.75
N LEU A 523 15.33 -22.43 -8.00
CA LEU A 523 13.94 -22.86 -8.14
C LEU A 523 12.97 -21.70 -7.88
N LEU A 524 13.16 -20.95 -6.79
CA LEU A 524 12.28 -19.83 -6.45
C LEU A 524 12.47 -18.58 -7.34
N MET A 525 13.51 -18.57 -8.17
CA MET A 525 13.74 -17.57 -9.21
C MET A 525 13.34 -18.06 -10.62
N LEU A 526 12.79 -19.26 -10.74
CA LEU A 526 12.27 -19.70 -12.04
C LEU A 526 11.06 -18.84 -12.44
N PRO A 527 10.91 -18.56 -13.75
CA PRO A 527 9.71 -17.90 -14.27
C PRO A 527 8.45 -18.63 -13.82
N TRP A 528 7.42 -17.85 -13.48
CA TRP A 528 6.16 -18.37 -12.93
C TRP A 528 5.51 -19.45 -13.82
N ARG A 529 5.56 -19.26 -15.11
CA ARG A 529 5.06 -20.19 -16.11
C ARG A 529 5.55 -21.64 -15.90
N LEU A 530 6.84 -21.82 -15.54
CA LEU A 530 7.38 -23.16 -15.31
C LEU A 530 6.75 -23.85 -14.08
N TRP A 531 6.30 -23.06 -13.10
CA TRP A 531 5.58 -23.56 -11.95
C TRP A 531 4.17 -23.99 -12.34
N GLU A 532 3.47 -23.18 -13.14
CA GLU A 532 2.14 -23.49 -13.65
C GLU A 532 2.14 -24.71 -14.58
N GLU A 533 3.11 -24.81 -15.48
CA GLU A 533 3.28 -25.97 -16.36
C GLU A 533 3.57 -27.26 -15.57
N ALA A 534 4.28 -27.16 -14.43
CA ALA A 534 4.69 -28.33 -13.63
C ALA A 534 3.66 -28.75 -12.60
N LEU A 535 2.95 -27.83 -11.97
CA LEU A 535 2.10 -28.07 -10.79
C LEU A 535 0.62 -27.66 -10.98
N GLY A 536 0.28 -27.06 -12.12
CA GLY A 536 -1.05 -26.50 -12.37
C GLY A 536 -1.15 -25.02 -11.93
N PRO A 537 -2.31 -24.41 -12.13
CA PRO A 537 -2.53 -23.00 -11.76
C PRO A 537 -2.44 -22.85 -10.24
N LEU A 538 -1.62 -21.90 -9.80
CA LEU A 538 -1.40 -21.60 -8.38
C LEU A 538 -1.71 -20.13 -8.13
N SER A 539 -2.59 -19.82 -7.18
CA SER A 539 -2.87 -18.43 -6.78
C SER A 539 -1.67 -17.80 -6.08
N MET A 540 -1.23 -16.66 -6.61
CA MET A 540 -0.19 -15.83 -5.98
C MET A 540 -0.82 -14.75 -5.10
N ASN A 541 -0.16 -14.46 -4.00
CA ASN A 541 -0.48 -13.34 -3.12
C ASN A 541 0.78 -12.71 -2.56
N PHE A 542 0.66 -11.57 -1.87
CA PHE A 542 1.81 -10.90 -1.27
C PHE A 542 2.64 -11.79 -0.33
N SER A 543 2.01 -12.73 0.38
CA SER A 543 2.72 -13.65 1.27
C SER A 543 3.64 -14.61 0.51
N THR A 544 3.34 -14.93 -0.76
CA THR A 544 4.20 -15.73 -1.64
C THR A 544 5.53 -15.03 -1.91
N TRP A 545 5.48 -13.74 -2.22
CA TRP A 545 6.67 -12.92 -2.47
C TRP A 545 7.57 -12.81 -1.24
N ILE A 546 6.96 -12.64 -0.05
CA ILE A 546 7.69 -12.59 1.22
C ILE A 546 8.41 -13.91 1.47
N ALA A 547 7.67 -15.01 1.39
CA ALA A 547 8.20 -16.34 1.66
C ALA A 547 9.31 -16.72 0.66
N ALA A 548 9.07 -16.50 -0.64
CA ALA A 548 10.06 -16.76 -1.68
C ALA A 548 11.32 -15.90 -1.49
N GLY A 549 11.17 -14.59 -1.30
CA GLY A 549 12.28 -13.67 -1.10
C GLY A 549 13.15 -14.04 0.10
N LEU A 550 12.52 -14.37 1.24
CA LEU A 550 13.24 -14.82 2.43
C LEU A 550 14.05 -16.09 2.16
N MET A 551 13.45 -17.08 1.49
CA MET A 551 14.12 -18.35 1.18
C MET A 551 15.23 -18.20 0.14
N ILE A 552 15.04 -17.35 -0.88
CA ILE A 552 16.06 -17.01 -1.87
C ILE A 552 17.32 -16.46 -1.16
N VAL A 553 17.13 -15.50 -0.26
CA VAL A 553 18.25 -14.91 0.51
C VAL A 553 18.93 -15.96 1.39
N VAL A 554 18.19 -16.84 2.07
CA VAL A 554 18.74 -17.93 2.86
C VAL A 554 19.59 -18.87 1.99
N GLY A 555 19.06 -19.26 0.83
CA GLY A 555 19.77 -20.11 -0.14
C GLY A 555 21.06 -19.47 -0.64
N ALA A 556 21.01 -18.22 -1.07
CA ALA A 556 22.18 -17.48 -1.56
C ALA A 556 23.25 -17.30 -0.47
N VAL A 557 22.85 -16.98 0.75
CA VAL A 557 23.77 -16.82 1.89
C VAL A 557 24.44 -18.15 2.22
N TRP A 558 23.75 -19.28 2.16
CA TRP A 558 24.39 -20.58 2.31
C TRP A 558 25.46 -20.83 1.25
N VAL A 559 25.16 -20.55 -0.02
CA VAL A 559 26.16 -20.67 -1.10
C VAL A 559 27.41 -19.84 -0.79
N ILE A 560 27.22 -18.57 -0.38
CA ILE A 560 28.33 -17.65 -0.12
C ILE A 560 29.15 -18.08 1.08
N VAL A 561 28.50 -18.39 2.20
CA VAL A 561 29.18 -18.71 3.47
C VAL A 561 30.01 -20.00 3.37
N PHE A 562 29.48 -21.01 2.68
CA PHE A 562 30.19 -22.27 2.51
C PHE A 562 31.24 -22.25 1.38
N ASN A 563 31.24 -21.20 0.53
CA ASN A 563 32.25 -20.96 -0.52
C ASN A 563 33.04 -19.66 -0.27
N ALA A 564 33.04 -19.15 0.93
CA ALA A 564 33.71 -17.89 1.29
C ALA A 564 35.22 -17.91 1.01
N ASP A 565 35.86 -19.10 0.98
CA ASP A 565 37.29 -19.27 0.61
C ASP A 565 37.55 -18.83 -0.86
N VAL A 566 36.60 -19.10 -1.79
CA VAL A 566 36.69 -18.68 -3.18
C VAL A 566 36.58 -17.16 -3.28
N LEU A 567 35.63 -16.59 -2.56
CA LEU A 567 35.40 -15.14 -2.52
C LEU A 567 36.64 -14.42 -1.94
N LEU A 568 37.20 -14.97 -0.86
CA LEU A 568 38.46 -14.47 -0.30
C LEU A 568 39.60 -14.53 -1.30
N GLY A 569 39.75 -15.64 -2.06
CA GLY A 569 40.71 -15.78 -3.13
C GLY A 569 40.60 -14.68 -4.17
N LEU A 570 39.38 -14.33 -4.57
CA LEU A 570 39.10 -13.24 -5.50
C LEU A 570 39.51 -11.88 -4.94
N VAL A 571 39.08 -11.56 -3.70
CA VAL A 571 39.42 -10.30 -3.01
C VAL A 571 40.95 -10.18 -2.82
N MET A 572 41.62 -11.27 -2.46
CA MET A 572 43.07 -11.29 -2.33
C MET A 572 43.82 -11.11 -3.66
N ARG A 573 43.29 -11.57 -4.78
CA ARG A 573 43.85 -11.31 -6.12
C ARG A 573 43.79 -9.83 -6.48
N VAL A 574 42.72 -9.14 -6.11
CA VAL A 574 42.52 -7.72 -6.44
C VAL A 574 43.27 -6.82 -5.46
N LEU A 575 42.97 -6.93 -4.14
CA LEU A 575 43.44 -6.03 -3.11
C LEU A 575 44.80 -6.45 -2.54
N GLY A 576 45.16 -7.73 -2.62
CA GLY A 576 46.43 -8.26 -2.13
C GLY A 576 47.66 -7.74 -2.87
N ARG A 577 47.51 -7.10 -4.01
CA ARG A 577 48.56 -6.38 -4.73
C ARG A 577 49.10 -5.17 -3.96
N ILE A 578 48.30 -4.62 -3.05
CA ILE A 578 48.71 -3.52 -2.17
C ILE A 578 49.46 -4.11 -0.97
N ARG A 579 50.79 -4.09 -1.03
CA ARG A 579 51.70 -4.73 -0.04
C ARG A 579 51.42 -4.29 1.41
N SER A 580 51.02 -3.05 1.65
CA SER A 580 50.71 -2.53 3.00
C SER A 580 49.43 -3.08 3.59
N LEU A 581 48.45 -3.48 2.75
CA LEU A 581 47.12 -3.97 3.16
C LEU A 581 47.08 -5.50 3.31
N ALA A 582 47.92 -6.23 2.61
CA ALA A 582 47.89 -7.69 2.57
C ALA A 582 47.90 -8.39 3.94
N PRO A 583 48.70 -8.00 4.94
CA PRO A 583 48.67 -8.62 6.29
C PRO A 583 47.38 -8.33 7.03
N VAL A 584 46.88 -7.08 6.90
CA VAL A 584 45.62 -6.64 7.54
C VAL A 584 44.45 -7.37 6.92
N LEU A 585 44.42 -7.51 5.59
CA LEU A 585 43.39 -8.21 4.85
C LEU A 585 43.27 -9.69 5.21
N LYS A 586 44.40 -10.39 5.34
CA LYS A 586 44.42 -11.80 5.80
C LYS A 586 43.80 -11.97 7.19
N ILE A 587 44.09 -11.06 8.10
CA ILE A 587 43.56 -11.14 9.48
C ILE A 587 42.09 -10.77 9.51
N SER A 588 41.68 -9.72 8.80
CA SER A 588 40.29 -9.28 8.74
C SER A 588 39.36 -10.34 8.14
N MET A 589 39.85 -11.15 7.21
CA MET A 589 39.06 -12.20 6.55
C MET A 589 39.08 -13.55 7.27
N ALA A 590 40.15 -13.84 8.04
CA ALA A 590 40.26 -15.11 8.77
C ALA A 590 39.16 -15.33 9.80
N TYR A 591 38.67 -14.26 10.41
CA TYR A 591 37.65 -14.37 11.44
C TYR A 591 36.19 -14.59 10.89
N PRO A 592 35.71 -13.91 9.87
CA PRO A 592 34.45 -14.26 9.21
C PRO A 592 34.40 -15.73 8.76
N LEU A 593 35.50 -16.23 8.22
CA LEU A 593 35.61 -17.62 7.78
C LEU A 593 35.57 -18.63 8.93
N ALA A 594 36.18 -18.30 10.08
CA ALA A 594 36.18 -19.16 11.27
C ALA A 594 34.80 -19.20 11.95
N ASN A 595 34.00 -18.14 11.85
CA ASN A 595 32.70 -18.02 12.52
C ASN A 595 31.54 -17.95 11.51
N ARG A 596 31.43 -18.98 10.65
CA ARG A 596 30.45 -19.07 9.51
C ARG A 596 29.03 -18.73 9.90
N PHE A 597 28.54 -19.21 11.04
CA PHE A 597 27.17 -18.98 11.49
C PHE A 597 26.91 -17.49 11.75
N ARG A 598 27.78 -16.81 12.48
CA ARG A 598 27.66 -15.39 12.79
C ARG A 598 27.73 -14.53 11.54
N THR A 599 28.74 -14.78 10.72
CA THR A 599 28.94 -14.06 9.45
C THR A 599 27.75 -14.28 8.50
N GLY A 600 27.26 -15.52 8.42
CA GLY A 600 26.11 -15.88 7.61
C GLY A 600 24.82 -15.17 8.04
N THR A 601 24.55 -15.12 9.35
CA THR A 601 23.35 -14.43 9.86
C THR A 601 23.44 -12.92 9.62
N THR A 602 24.63 -12.32 9.80
CA THR A 602 24.82 -10.88 9.51
C THR A 602 24.69 -10.58 8.02
N LEU A 603 25.30 -11.44 7.20
CA LEU A 603 25.19 -11.32 5.74
C LEU A 603 23.73 -11.47 5.29
N ALA A 604 22.99 -12.48 5.82
CA ALA A 604 21.59 -12.71 5.49
C ALA A 604 20.73 -11.47 5.78
N MET A 605 20.91 -10.86 6.93
CA MET A 605 20.15 -9.69 7.35
C MET A 605 20.41 -8.49 6.43
N PHE A 606 21.67 -8.18 6.12
CA PHE A 606 21.99 -7.07 5.20
C PHE A 606 21.57 -7.37 3.77
N THR A 607 21.81 -8.60 3.30
CA THR A 607 21.39 -9.02 1.96
C THR A 607 19.88 -8.95 1.82
N LEU A 608 19.11 -9.33 2.84
CA LEU A 608 17.66 -9.27 2.84
C LEU A 608 17.16 -7.82 2.67
N VAL A 609 17.72 -6.89 3.44
CA VAL A 609 17.34 -5.47 3.36
C VAL A 609 17.67 -4.88 1.98
N VAL A 610 18.91 -5.13 1.47
CA VAL A 610 19.29 -4.63 0.14
C VAL A 610 18.45 -5.27 -0.96
N PHE A 611 18.21 -6.58 -0.87
CA PHE A 611 17.36 -7.32 -1.80
C PHE A 611 15.95 -6.71 -1.89
N THR A 612 15.30 -6.47 -0.74
CA THR A 612 13.95 -5.88 -0.68
C THR A 612 13.93 -4.47 -1.27
N LEU A 613 14.91 -3.63 -0.90
CA LEU A 613 15.03 -2.27 -1.42
C LEU A 613 15.20 -2.26 -2.95
N VAL A 614 16.08 -3.11 -3.49
CA VAL A 614 16.34 -3.17 -4.93
C VAL A 614 15.12 -3.70 -5.67
N THR A 615 14.54 -4.81 -5.20
CA THR A 615 13.35 -5.39 -5.83
C THR A 615 12.20 -4.38 -5.86
N GLY A 616 11.90 -3.75 -4.72
CA GLY A 616 10.82 -2.77 -4.61
C GLY A 616 11.08 -1.52 -5.47
N THR A 617 12.29 -0.97 -5.43
CA THR A 617 12.62 0.24 -6.21
C THR A 617 12.57 0.00 -7.72
N VAL A 618 13.07 -1.16 -8.20
CA VAL A 618 13.10 -1.48 -9.63
C VAL A 618 11.71 -1.87 -10.13
N SER A 619 11.00 -2.76 -9.43
CA SER A 619 9.65 -3.16 -9.86
C SER A 619 8.71 -1.97 -9.89
N ASN A 620 8.66 -1.18 -8.82
CA ASN A 620 7.77 -0.03 -8.74
C ASN A 620 8.15 1.09 -9.73
N GLY A 621 9.45 1.35 -9.91
CA GLY A 621 9.92 2.30 -10.93
C GLY A 621 9.53 1.88 -12.36
N SER A 622 9.52 0.59 -12.64
CA SER A 622 9.09 0.07 -13.95
C SER A 622 7.58 0.22 -14.15
N PHE A 623 6.76 -0.07 -13.14
CA PHE A 623 5.31 0.12 -13.21
C PHE A 623 4.92 1.61 -13.36
N ILE A 624 5.54 2.50 -12.59
CA ILE A 624 5.31 3.95 -12.73
C ILE A 624 5.71 4.44 -14.12
N SER A 625 6.86 3.98 -14.64
CA SER A 625 7.28 4.36 -16.00
C SER A 625 6.32 3.87 -17.09
N ALA A 626 5.68 2.72 -16.89
CA ALA A 626 4.67 2.20 -17.82
C ALA A 626 3.36 2.99 -17.74
N SER A 627 2.93 3.38 -16.52
CA SER A 627 1.72 4.20 -16.33
C SER A 627 1.90 5.67 -16.75
N GLN A 628 3.11 6.11 -16.99
CA GLN A 628 3.43 7.44 -17.53
C GLN A 628 3.61 7.44 -19.07
N ASN A 629 3.08 6.46 -19.76
CA ASN A 629 3.06 6.45 -21.22
C ASN A 629 1.81 7.21 -21.71
N GLU A 630 2.01 8.39 -22.28
CA GLU A 630 0.97 9.28 -22.76
C GLU A 630 0.07 8.63 -23.82
N GLU A 631 0.64 7.85 -24.73
CA GLU A 631 -0.10 7.13 -25.77
C GLU A 631 -1.05 6.07 -25.18
N THR A 632 -0.59 5.31 -24.18
CA THR A 632 -1.41 4.30 -23.50
C THR A 632 -2.46 4.93 -22.60
N PHE A 633 -2.13 6.04 -21.94
CA PHE A 633 -3.02 6.74 -21.02
C PHE A 633 -4.09 7.56 -21.75
N GLY A 634 -3.68 8.27 -22.79
CA GLY A 634 -4.56 9.13 -23.56
C GLY A 634 -5.40 8.44 -24.64
N GLY A 635 -5.06 7.18 -24.98
CA GLY A 635 -5.77 6.44 -26.02
C GLY A 635 -5.68 7.08 -27.41
N GLY A 636 -4.62 7.82 -27.68
CA GLY A 636 -4.40 8.53 -28.94
C GLY A 636 -4.91 9.98 -28.96
N PHE A 637 -5.36 10.51 -27.82
CA PHE A 637 -5.83 11.89 -27.71
C PHE A 637 -4.87 12.74 -26.88
N ASP A 638 -4.88 14.06 -27.09
CA ASP A 638 -3.98 15.02 -26.43
C ASP A 638 -4.67 15.85 -25.36
N VAL A 639 -5.95 16.12 -25.52
CA VAL A 639 -6.77 16.95 -24.63
C VAL A 639 -8.02 16.19 -24.24
N ARG A 640 -8.34 16.24 -22.96
CA ARG A 640 -9.60 15.80 -22.39
C ARG A 640 -10.37 17.01 -21.89
N ALA A 641 -11.65 17.08 -22.23
CA ALA A 641 -12.54 18.12 -21.73
C ALA A 641 -13.82 17.50 -21.16
N SER A 642 -14.39 18.12 -20.15
CA SER A 642 -15.68 17.73 -19.59
C SER A 642 -16.60 18.94 -19.45
N THR A 643 -17.91 18.73 -19.57
CA THR A 643 -18.91 19.79 -19.37
C THR A 643 -19.90 19.41 -18.29
N SER A 644 -20.58 20.41 -17.73
CA SER A 644 -21.69 20.16 -16.82
C SER A 644 -22.84 19.42 -17.53
N GLY A 645 -23.39 18.40 -16.86
CA GLY A 645 -24.59 17.71 -17.36
C GLY A 645 -25.81 18.60 -17.47
N ALA A 646 -25.85 19.74 -16.79
CA ALA A 646 -26.93 20.73 -16.88
C ALA A 646 -26.91 21.53 -18.19
N THR A 647 -25.73 21.66 -18.81
CA THR A 647 -25.54 22.43 -20.06
C THR A 647 -24.70 21.65 -21.07
N PRO A 648 -25.15 20.46 -21.50
CA PRO A 648 -24.35 19.56 -22.32
C PRO A 648 -24.12 20.16 -23.72
N ILE A 649 -22.97 19.82 -24.31
CA ILE A 649 -22.63 20.13 -25.69
C ILE A 649 -22.97 18.90 -26.54
N THR A 650 -24.05 18.94 -27.30
CA THR A 650 -24.49 17.79 -28.07
C THR A 650 -23.64 17.47 -29.30
N ASP A 651 -22.97 18.48 -29.86
CA ASP A 651 -22.04 18.35 -30.99
C ASP A 651 -20.87 19.30 -30.79
N VAL A 652 -19.78 18.74 -30.26
CA VAL A 652 -18.54 19.49 -29.92
C VAL A 652 -17.87 20.05 -31.18
N ARG A 653 -17.94 19.35 -32.33
CA ARG A 653 -17.33 19.83 -33.58
C ARG A 653 -18.02 21.04 -34.09
N GLN A 654 -19.36 21.02 -34.08
CA GLN A 654 -20.17 22.17 -34.50
C GLN A 654 -20.00 23.33 -33.52
N ALA A 655 -19.90 23.06 -32.21
CA ALA A 655 -19.68 24.07 -31.20
C ALA A 655 -18.30 24.75 -31.40
N ILE A 656 -17.25 24.00 -31.65
CA ILE A 656 -15.90 24.50 -31.94
C ILE A 656 -15.90 25.31 -33.23
N ALA A 657 -16.52 24.81 -34.31
CA ALA A 657 -16.63 25.53 -35.60
C ALA A 657 -17.34 26.87 -35.49
N ASN A 658 -18.29 26.99 -34.55
CA ASN A 658 -19.05 28.23 -34.31
C ASN A 658 -18.36 29.19 -33.32
N SER A 659 -17.30 28.75 -32.62
CA SER A 659 -16.59 29.56 -31.64
C SER A 659 -15.58 30.49 -32.31
N PRO A 660 -15.62 31.80 -32.05
CA PRO A 660 -14.63 32.75 -32.59
C PRO A 660 -13.24 32.60 -31.94
N ALA A 661 -13.14 31.93 -30.80
CA ALA A 661 -11.92 31.75 -30.04
C ALA A 661 -11.10 30.50 -30.49
N LEU A 662 -11.70 29.61 -31.24
CA LEU A 662 -11.13 28.36 -31.68
C LEU A 662 -11.09 28.26 -33.22
N ARG A 663 -10.07 27.59 -33.72
CA ARG A 663 -9.94 27.38 -35.17
C ARG A 663 -10.05 25.87 -35.44
N SER A 664 -10.92 25.50 -36.37
CA SER A 664 -11.17 24.07 -36.68
C SER A 664 -9.94 23.38 -37.31
N ASP A 665 -8.97 24.14 -37.85
CA ASP A 665 -7.75 23.62 -38.43
C ASP A 665 -6.65 23.28 -37.37
N GLU A 666 -6.88 23.67 -36.11
CA GLU A 666 -6.02 23.36 -34.97
C GLU A 666 -6.33 22.00 -34.32
N LEU A 667 -7.43 21.37 -34.76
CA LEU A 667 -7.88 20.08 -34.27
C LEU A 667 -7.90 19.03 -35.39
N THR A 668 -7.29 17.88 -35.14
CA THR A 668 -7.29 16.72 -36.00
C THR A 668 -8.52 15.85 -35.75
N VAL A 669 -8.82 15.61 -34.48
CA VAL A 669 -9.95 14.81 -34.02
C VAL A 669 -10.70 15.55 -32.90
N ALA A 670 -12.02 15.44 -32.92
CA ALA A 670 -12.86 15.79 -31.79
C ALA A 670 -13.89 14.69 -31.60
N ALA A 671 -13.80 13.99 -30.51
CA ALA A 671 -14.62 12.86 -30.14
C ALA A 671 -15.43 13.13 -28.88
N SER A 672 -16.54 12.44 -28.72
CA SER A 672 -17.43 12.61 -27.58
C SER A 672 -17.85 11.30 -26.94
N GLN A 673 -18.11 11.38 -25.64
CA GLN A 673 -18.52 10.28 -24.80
C GLN A 673 -19.72 10.67 -23.94
N SER A 674 -20.74 9.82 -23.94
CA SER A 674 -21.95 9.94 -23.12
C SER A 674 -21.94 8.91 -21.99
N PHE A 675 -22.67 9.18 -20.92
CA PHE A 675 -22.82 8.27 -19.79
C PHE A 675 -24.29 8.03 -19.48
N LEU A 676 -24.56 6.81 -19.00
CA LEU A 676 -25.84 6.46 -18.42
C LEU A 676 -25.64 5.51 -17.26
N PRO A 677 -26.04 5.90 -16.02
CA PRO A 677 -26.13 4.98 -14.89
C PRO A 677 -27.19 3.92 -15.18
N ILE A 678 -26.84 2.67 -14.92
CA ILE A 678 -27.70 1.51 -15.19
C ILE A 678 -27.47 0.43 -14.12
N GLU A 679 -28.29 -0.59 -14.16
CA GLU A 679 -28.02 -1.88 -13.53
C GLU A 679 -27.60 -2.90 -14.59
N ALA A 680 -26.62 -3.72 -14.26
CA ALA A 680 -26.10 -4.73 -15.16
C ALA A 680 -26.06 -6.11 -14.50
N ALA A 681 -26.33 -7.15 -15.28
CA ALA A 681 -26.14 -8.54 -14.88
C ALA A 681 -25.67 -9.38 -16.06
N GLN A 682 -24.81 -10.35 -15.84
CA GLN A 682 -24.47 -11.34 -16.86
C GLN A 682 -25.69 -12.21 -17.17
N ALA A 683 -26.16 -12.20 -18.39
CA ALA A 683 -27.36 -12.95 -18.78
C ALA A 683 -27.18 -14.47 -18.60
N GLY A 684 -28.22 -15.14 -18.15
CA GLY A 684 -28.22 -16.59 -17.96
C GLY A 684 -27.56 -17.11 -16.67
N THR A 685 -27.03 -16.25 -15.82
CA THR A 685 -26.39 -16.66 -14.55
C THR A 685 -27.33 -16.67 -13.36
N GLY A 686 -28.51 -16.04 -13.47
CA GLY A 686 -29.47 -15.89 -12.38
C GLY A 686 -29.00 -14.98 -11.25
N ARG A 687 -28.02 -14.12 -11.51
CA ARG A 687 -27.58 -13.08 -10.60
C ARG A 687 -28.51 -11.89 -10.64
N ASP A 688 -28.57 -11.19 -9.54
CA ASP A 688 -29.29 -9.93 -9.45
C ASP A 688 -28.62 -8.84 -10.30
N LEU A 689 -29.40 -7.84 -10.66
CA LEU A 689 -28.94 -6.64 -11.33
C LEU A 689 -28.15 -5.79 -10.32
N GLU A 690 -26.96 -5.37 -10.69
CA GLU A 690 -26.06 -4.59 -9.84
C GLU A 690 -25.82 -3.21 -10.47
N PRO A 691 -25.72 -2.15 -9.68
CA PRO A 691 -25.42 -0.80 -10.18
C PRO A 691 -24.13 -0.77 -10.99
N TYR A 692 -24.20 -0.16 -12.18
CA TYR A 692 -23.04 0.02 -13.04
C TYR A 692 -23.24 1.19 -14.03
N LEU A 693 -22.32 1.33 -14.98
CA LEU A 693 -22.30 2.45 -15.93
C LEU A 693 -22.22 1.94 -17.36
N VAL A 694 -23.04 2.51 -18.26
CA VAL A 694 -22.86 2.35 -19.71
C VAL A 694 -22.34 3.64 -20.32
N ARG A 695 -21.41 3.50 -21.27
CA ARG A 695 -20.82 4.58 -22.05
C ARG A 695 -21.20 4.47 -23.51
N GLY A 696 -21.61 5.58 -24.08
CA GLY A 696 -21.78 5.74 -25.52
C GLY A 696 -20.56 6.45 -26.10
N LEU A 697 -19.85 5.80 -27.00
CA LEU A 697 -18.70 6.34 -27.70
C LEU A 697 -19.13 6.77 -29.11
N ASP A 698 -18.81 7.97 -29.55
CA ASP A 698 -19.13 8.42 -30.92
C ASP A 698 -18.20 7.75 -31.97
N GLY A 699 -18.56 7.91 -33.23
CA GLY A 699 -17.78 7.31 -34.32
C GLY A 699 -16.36 7.82 -34.38
N ALA A 700 -16.11 9.09 -34.04
CA ALA A 700 -14.77 9.65 -34.03
C ALA A 700 -13.88 9.04 -32.95
N PHE A 701 -14.45 8.77 -31.77
CA PHE A 701 -13.74 8.05 -30.71
C PHE A 701 -13.38 6.63 -31.16
N LEU A 702 -14.36 5.89 -31.64
CA LEU A 702 -14.18 4.49 -32.04
C LEU A 702 -13.21 4.32 -33.21
N ASP A 703 -13.16 5.28 -34.13
CA ASP A 703 -12.27 5.26 -35.28
C ASP A 703 -10.83 5.65 -34.93
N HIS A 704 -10.65 6.47 -33.89
CA HIS A 704 -9.33 7.02 -33.57
C HIS A 704 -8.64 6.34 -32.38
N THR A 705 -9.43 5.82 -31.43
CA THR A 705 -8.86 5.32 -30.17
C THR A 705 -7.81 4.21 -30.36
N THR A 706 -6.71 4.32 -29.59
CA THR A 706 -5.64 3.33 -29.49
C THR A 706 -5.69 2.51 -28.21
N PHE A 707 -6.76 2.64 -27.40
CA PHE A 707 -6.91 1.84 -26.19
C PHE A 707 -6.88 0.36 -26.50
N GLU A 708 -5.98 -0.35 -25.82
CA GLU A 708 -5.77 -1.77 -26.02
C GLU A 708 -6.71 -2.63 -25.21
N MET A 709 -7.05 -3.79 -25.76
CA MET A 709 -7.79 -4.82 -25.05
C MET A 709 -6.84 -5.70 -24.24
N GLY A 710 -7.12 -5.84 -22.95
CA GLY A 710 -6.48 -6.85 -22.12
C GLY A 710 -6.90 -8.26 -22.47
N LYS A 711 -8.17 -8.41 -22.95
CA LYS A 711 -8.71 -9.66 -23.49
C LYS A 711 -9.65 -9.42 -24.64
N ILE A 712 -9.61 -10.35 -25.57
CA ILE A 712 -10.39 -10.32 -26.80
C ILE A 712 -11.21 -11.62 -26.88
N ALA A 713 -12.50 -11.49 -27.23
CA ALA A 713 -13.38 -12.63 -27.43
C ALA A 713 -12.96 -13.47 -28.64
N GLU A 714 -13.37 -14.74 -28.65
CA GLU A 714 -13.18 -15.61 -29.81
C GLU A 714 -13.85 -15.04 -31.07
N GLY A 715 -13.11 -15.05 -32.17
CA GLY A 715 -13.56 -14.51 -33.45
C GLY A 715 -12.98 -13.13 -33.79
N TYR A 716 -12.25 -12.49 -32.89
CA TYR A 716 -11.57 -11.21 -33.12
C TYR A 716 -10.05 -11.41 -32.98
N GLY A 717 -9.28 -10.69 -33.81
CA GLY A 717 -7.82 -10.91 -33.88
C GLY A 717 -6.98 -9.82 -33.21
N SER A 718 -7.53 -8.60 -33.04
CA SER A 718 -6.80 -7.46 -32.50
C SER A 718 -7.75 -6.50 -31.75
N SER A 719 -7.17 -5.61 -30.94
CA SER A 719 -7.94 -4.53 -30.29
C SER A 719 -8.66 -3.64 -31.30
N ARG A 720 -8.06 -3.40 -32.45
CA ARG A 720 -8.66 -2.62 -33.53
C ARG A 720 -9.90 -3.32 -34.11
N ASP A 721 -9.82 -4.65 -34.34
CA ASP A 721 -10.99 -5.41 -34.84
C ASP A 721 -12.18 -5.33 -33.88
N VAL A 722 -11.91 -5.30 -32.56
CA VAL A 722 -12.96 -5.14 -31.54
C VAL A 722 -13.60 -3.77 -31.62
N TRP A 723 -12.80 -2.69 -31.69
CA TRP A 723 -13.33 -1.32 -31.82
C TRP A 723 -14.12 -1.12 -33.10
N GLU A 724 -13.66 -1.66 -34.23
CA GLU A 724 -14.37 -1.63 -35.53
C GLU A 724 -15.70 -2.42 -35.49
N ALA A 725 -15.71 -3.55 -34.77
CA ALA A 725 -16.94 -4.30 -34.55
C ALA A 725 -17.93 -3.50 -33.69
N VAL A 726 -17.51 -2.86 -32.60
CA VAL A 726 -18.38 -2.00 -31.79
C VAL A 726 -18.91 -0.81 -32.57
N ALA A 727 -18.11 -0.24 -33.47
CA ALA A 727 -18.51 0.87 -34.33
C ALA A 727 -19.57 0.47 -35.38
N SER A 728 -19.44 -0.73 -35.94
CA SER A 728 -20.24 -1.15 -37.11
C SER A 728 -21.44 -2.04 -36.78
N GLN A 729 -21.42 -2.72 -35.61
CA GLN A 729 -22.47 -3.66 -35.25
C GLN A 729 -23.21 -3.19 -33.99
N PRO A 730 -24.55 -3.23 -33.98
CA PRO A 730 -25.33 -2.82 -32.82
C PRO A 730 -25.17 -3.80 -31.66
N ASN A 731 -25.33 -3.28 -30.46
CA ASN A 731 -25.33 -4.04 -29.19
C ASN A 731 -24.05 -4.81 -28.87
N LEU A 732 -22.92 -4.53 -29.53
CA LEU A 732 -21.63 -4.99 -29.09
C LEU A 732 -21.03 -4.01 -28.08
N ALA A 733 -20.27 -4.54 -27.12
CA ALA A 733 -19.71 -3.75 -26.05
C ALA A 733 -18.32 -4.26 -25.63
N VAL A 734 -17.58 -3.36 -24.99
CA VAL A 734 -16.32 -3.61 -24.29
C VAL A 734 -16.54 -3.26 -22.83
N VAL A 735 -15.94 -4.00 -21.89
CA VAL A 735 -15.97 -3.70 -20.46
C VAL A 735 -14.57 -3.42 -19.94
N ASP A 736 -14.46 -2.72 -18.83
CA ASP A 736 -13.20 -2.56 -18.14
C ASP A 736 -12.78 -3.84 -17.41
N SER A 737 -11.50 -3.88 -16.99
CA SER A 737 -10.90 -5.07 -16.38
C SER A 737 -11.38 -5.35 -14.95
N THR A 738 -11.97 -4.37 -14.24
CA THR A 738 -12.36 -4.50 -12.82
C THR A 738 -13.54 -5.45 -12.61
N VAL A 739 -14.37 -5.64 -13.64
CA VAL A 739 -15.54 -6.54 -13.61
C VAL A 739 -15.17 -8.01 -13.82
N VAL A 740 -13.93 -8.31 -14.17
CA VAL A 740 -13.49 -9.68 -14.46
C VAL A 740 -12.68 -10.23 -13.28
N PRO A 741 -13.08 -11.38 -12.70
CA PRO A 741 -12.35 -11.96 -11.59
C PRO A 741 -10.94 -12.40 -12.02
N ARG A 742 -10.02 -12.33 -11.09
CA ARG A 742 -8.63 -12.81 -11.23
C ARG A 742 -8.38 -13.95 -10.27
N ARG A 743 -7.50 -14.88 -10.63
CA ARG A 743 -7.00 -15.92 -9.71
C ARG A 743 -5.94 -15.40 -8.76
N ASP A 744 -5.17 -14.41 -9.21
CA ASP A 744 -4.23 -13.70 -8.37
C ASP A 744 -4.95 -12.54 -7.66
N ASN A 745 -4.70 -12.34 -6.36
CA ASN A 745 -5.28 -11.25 -5.57
C ASN A 745 -4.56 -9.90 -5.83
N TRP A 746 -4.27 -9.58 -7.09
CA TRP A 746 -3.58 -8.34 -7.48
C TRP A 746 -4.54 -7.17 -7.77
N ASN A 747 -5.78 -7.22 -7.33
CA ASN A 747 -6.69 -6.09 -7.44
C ASN A 747 -6.31 -4.98 -6.45
N PHE A 748 -5.90 -3.83 -6.98
CA PHE A 748 -5.58 -2.62 -6.23
C PHE A 748 -6.79 -1.71 -5.97
N GLY A 749 -8.00 -2.13 -6.25
CA GLY A 749 -9.24 -1.37 -6.05
C GLY A 749 -10.33 -2.20 -5.40
N ALA A 750 -11.38 -1.52 -4.92
CA ALA A 750 -12.62 -2.21 -4.58
C ALA A 750 -13.14 -2.89 -5.86
N PRO A 751 -13.48 -4.18 -5.78
CA PRO A 751 -14.05 -4.84 -6.94
C PRO A 751 -15.42 -4.22 -7.25
N ALA A 752 -15.73 -4.04 -8.53
CA ALA A 752 -17.05 -3.60 -8.95
C ALA A 752 -18.14 -4.57 -8.45
N ASP A 753 -19.33 -4.03 -8.13
CA ASP A 753 -20.47 -4.86 -7.71
C ASP A 753 -20.91 -5.75 -8.87
N PHE A 754 -21.06 -5.19 -10.06
CA PHE A 754 -21.25 -5.97 -11.28
C PHE A 754 -20.01 -6.76 -11.64
N ARG A 755 -20.14 -8.08 -11.84
CA ARG A 755 -19.02 -8.98 -12.20
C ARG A 755 -19.40 -10.00 -13.25
N LEU A 756 -18.49 -10.18 -14.19
CA LEU A 756 -18.54 -11.31 -15.11
C LEU A 756 -18.03 -12.59 -14.44
N THR A 757 -18.53 -13.73 -14.89
CA THR A 757 -18.19 -15.04 -14.36
C THR A 757 -18.01 -16.06 -15.47
N GLY A 758 -17.37 -17.20 -15.14
CA GLY A 758 -17.12 -18.30 -16.09
C GLY A 758 -15.72 -18.30 -16.66
N PHE A 759 -14.92 -17.27 -16.42
CA PHE A 759 -13.52 -17.18 -16.83
C PHE A 759 -12.76 -16.25 -15.90
N TYR A 760 -11.44 -16.24 -16.00
CA TYR A 760 -10.56 -15.34 -15.26
C TYR A 760 -9.76 -14.44 -16.21
N PHE A 761 -9.42 -13.23 -15.76
CA PHE A 761 -8.67 -12.28 -16.58
C PHE A 761 -7.32 -12.83 -17.07
N ASP A 762 -6.68 -13.68 -16.32
CA ASP A 762 -5.39 -14.34 -16.60
C ASP A 762 -5.51 -15.62 -17.44
N GLU A 763 -6.71 -16.06 -17.84
CA GLU A 763 -6.93 -17.19 -18.75
C GLU A 763 -6.96 -16.74 -20.22
N GLY A 764 -6.93 -17.67 -21.17
CA GLY A 764 -6.91 -17.40 -22.62
C GLY A 764 -8.04 -16.52 -23.16
N THR A 765 -8.47 -16.75 -24.39
CA THR A 765 -9.65 -16.09 -25.00
C THR A 765 -10.95 -16.52 -24.29
N PHE A 766 -12.00 -15.73 -24.44
CA PHE A 766 -13.32 -16.01 -23.88
C PHE A 766 -14.38 -16.02 -24.99
N GLU A 767 -15.49 -16.70 -24.79
CA GLU A 767 -16.65 -16.62 -25.67
C GLU A 767 -17.38 -15.27 -25.44
N PRO A 768 -17.97 -14.64 -26.49
CA PRO A 768 -18.77 -13.43 -26.32
C PRO A 768 -19.84 -13.56 -25.24
N ILE A 769 -19.89 -12.62 -24.31
CA ILE A 769 -20.72 -12.70 -23.11
C ILE A 769 -21.92 -11.78 -23.20
N PRO A 770 -23.16 -12.30 -23.14
CA PRO A 770 -24.35 -11.47 -23.09
C PRO A 770 -24.51 -10.86 -21.69
N VAL A 771 -24.74 -9.54 -21.64
CA VAL A 771 -24.97 -8.76 -20.42
C VAL A 771 -26.32 -8.05 -20.57
N ALA A 772 -27.20 -8.23 -19.59
CA ALA A 772 -28.46 -7.47 -19.50
C ALA A 772 -28.12 -6.12 -18.84
N VAL A 773 -28.58 -5.05 -19.48
CA VAL A 773 -28.43 -3.67 -19.03
C VAL A 773 -29.83 -3.11 -18.81
N HIS A 774 -30.09 -2.67 -17.59
CA HIS A 774 -31.39 -2.20 -17.14
C HIS A 774 -31.35 -0.71 -16.74
N ASP A 775 -32.17 0.11 -17.34
CA ASP A 775 -32.38 1.49 -16.90
C ASP A 775 -33.54 1.54 -15.90
N ARG A 776 -33.24 1.86 -14.66
CA ARG A 776 -34.24 1.94 -13.58
C ARG A 776 -35.34 2.97 -13.81
N GLN A 777 -35.06 4.06 -14.54
CA GLN A 777 -36.03 5.11 -14.78
C GLN A 777 -37.08 4.71 -15.78
N THR A 778 -36.66 4.17 -16.93
CA THR A 778 -37.59 3.78 -17.99
C THR A 778 -38.10 2.36 -17.82
N GLY A 779 -37.49 1.56 -16.95
CA GLY A 779 -37.77 0.14 -16.81
C GLY A 779 -37.31 -0.68 -18.01
N THR A 780 -36.54 -0.10 -18.92
CA THR A 780 -36.12 -0.74 -20.18
C THR A 780 -34.93 -1.64 -19.92
N THR A 781 -34.96 -2.87 -20.38
CA THR A 781 -33.83 -3.80 -20.34
C THR A 781 -33.39 -4.12 -21.76
N VAL A 782 -32.10 -3.95 -22.04
CA VAL A 782 -31.46 -4.28 -23.31
C VAL A 782 -30.33 -5.25 -23.09
N GLN A 783 -30.08 -6.14 -24.03
CA GLN A 783 -28.96 -7.06 -24.00
C GLN A 783 -27.83 -6.52 -24.86
N LEU A 784 -26.65 -6.33 -24.23
CA LEU A 784 -25.39 -6.05 -24.90
C LEU A 784 -24.54 -7.33 -24.91
N THR A 785 -23.65 -7.46 -25.89
CA THR A 785 -22.71 -8.58 -25.98
C THR A 785 -21.27 -8.08 -25.81
N VAL A 786 -20.61 -8.49 -24.74
CA VAL A 786 -19.23 -8.13 -24.46
C VAL A 786 -18.31 -8.97 -25.33
N ILE A 787 -17.47 -8.29 -26.13
CA ILE A 787 -16.51 -8.88 -27.09
C ILE A 787 -15.05 -8.49 -26.77
N GLY A 788 -14.84 -7.56 -25.85
CA GLY A 788 -13.51 -7.12 -25.42
C GLY A 788 -13.53 -6.68 -23.96
N ILE A 789 -12.38 -6.81 -23.32
CA ILE A 789 -12.12 -6.32 -21.98
C ILE A 789 -10.93 -5.38 -22.09
N LEU A 790 -11.08 -4.15 -21.61
CA LEU A 790 -10.01 -3.15 -21.65
C LEU A 790 -8.76 -3.60 -20.87
N SER A 791 -7.64 -3.09 -21.32
CA SER A 791 -6.37 -3.25 -20.63
C SER A 791 -6.41 -2.69 -19.21
N GLU A 792 -5.71 -3.32 -18.27
CA GLU A 792 -5.51 -2.79 -16.91
C GLU A 792 -4.71 -1.49 -16.87
N ALA A 793 -3.98 -1.18 -17.95
CA ALA A 793 -3.27 0.08 -18.12
C ALA A 793 -4.18 1.23 -18.57
N THR A 794 -5.42 0.93 -18.98
CA THR A 794 -6.41 1.94 -19.34
C THR A 794 -6.83 2.71 -18.08
N PRO A 795 -6.96 4.04 -18.14
CA PRO A 795 -7.40 4.83 -17.00
C PRO A 795 -8.72 4.35 -16.40
N LEU A 796 -8.85 4.39 -15.07
CA LEU A 796 -10.09 4.04 -14.35
C LEU A 796 -11.29 4.89 -14.83
N GLU A 797 -11.02 6.06 -15.36
CA GLU A 797 -12.04 6.91 -15.97
C GLU A 797 -12.77 6.25 -17.15
N MET A 798 -12.20 5.21 -17.76
CA MET A 798 -12.82 4.38 -18.77
C MET A 798 -13.60 3.20 -18.20
N ALA A 799 -13.75 3.10 -16.85
CA ALA A 799 -14.56 2.06 -16.23
C ALA A 799 -16.01 2.13 -16.71
N GLY A 800 -16.63 0.98 -16.95
CA GLY A 800 -18.00 0.88 -17.46
C GLY A 800 -18.13 -0.07 -18.65
N ILE A 801 -19.37 -0.23 -19.12
CA ILE A 801 -19.70 -0.96 -20.34
C ILE A 801 -19.67 0.03 -21.50
N SER A 802 -18.67 -0.01 -22.34
CA SER A 802 -18.50 0.88 -23.50
C SER A 802 -19.15 0.29 -24.76
N THR A 803 -20.07 1.02 -25.37
CA THR A 803 -20.73 0.66 -26.63
C THR A 803 -20.76 1.87 -27.59
N SER A 804 -21.23 1.71 -28.84
CA SER A 804 -21.37 2.86 -29.71
C SER A 804 -22.50 3.80 -29.22
N GLN A 805 -22.33 5.11 -29.40
CA GLN A 805 -23.37 6.12 -29.10
C GLN A 805 -24.68 5.77 -29.76
N THR A 806 -24.64 5.29 -31.00
CA THR A 806 -25.83 4.87 -31.73
C THR A 806 -26.54 3.69 -31.05
N SER A 807 -25.82 2.72 -30.56
CA SER A 807 -26.38 1.58 -29.80
C SER A 807 -27.02 2.05 -28.50
N LEU A 808 -26.34 2.95 -27.77
CA LEU A 808 -26.86 3.50 -26.52
C LEU A 808 -28.13 4.32 -26.74
N GLU A 809 -28.17 5.19 -27.77
CA GLU A 809 -29.31 6.03 -28.07
C GLU A 809 -30.52 5.23 -28.59
N ASN A 810 -30.29 4.17 -29.36
CA ASN A 810 -31.35 3.23 -29.76
C ASN A 810 -31.90 2.44 -28.57
N ALA A 811 -31.07 2.07 -27.62
CA ALA A 811 -31.48 1.34 -26.43
C ALA A 811 -32.24 2.25 -25.43
N PHE A 812 -31.75 3.45 -25.22
CA PHE A 812 -32.25 4.39 -24.21
C PHE A 812 -32.39 5.81 -24.81
N PRO A 813 -33.41 6.06 -25.66
CA PRO A 813 -33.55 7.31 -26.38
C PRO A 813 -33.66 8.54 -25.47
N GLY A 814 -32.81 9.55 -25.70
CA GLY A 814 -32.82 10.81 -24.98
C GLY A 814 -32.34 10.73 -23.51
N ARG A 815 -31.71 9.63 -23.13
CA ARG A 815 -31.21 9.41 -21.76
C ARG A 815 -29.76 9.78 -21.61
N ALA A 816 -28.93 9.65 -22.64
CA ALA A 816 -27.50 9.87 -22.58
C ALA A 816 -27.07 11.08 -23.41
N TYR A 817 -26.35 12.00 -22.79
CA TYR A 817 -25.80 13.20 -23.42
C TYR A 817 -24.30 13.19 -23.39
N PRO A 818 -23.60 13.70 -24.42
CA PRO A 818 -22.16 13.88 -24.39
C PRO A 818 -21.75 14.88 -23.29
N THR A 819 -20.89 14.45 -22.41
CA THR A 819 -20.36 15.28 -21.32
C THR A 819 -18.85 15.23 -21.23
N ILE A 820 -18.21 14.24 -21.85
CA ILE A 820 -16.76 14.16 -21.94
C ILE A 820 -16.35 14.19 -23.41
N PHE A 821 -15.27 14.91 -23.69
CA PHE A 821 -14.73 15.11 -25.01
C PHE A 821 -13.25 14.78 -25.02
N TYR A 822 -12.84 14.07 -26.05
CA TYR A 822 -11.45 13.72 -26.31
C TYR A 822 -11.02 14.35 -27.63
N LEU A 823 -9.95 15.14 -27.59
CA LEU A 823 -9.51 15.89 -28.75
C LEU A 823 -8.04 15.59 -29.06
N GLU A 824 -7.69 15.55 -30.34
CA GLU A 824 -6.33 15.51 -30.82
C GLU A 824 -5.97 16.88 -31.43
N ALA A 825 -4.91 17.49 -30.94
CA ALA A 825 -4.41 18.75 -31.45
C ALA A 825 -3.63 18.56 -32.76
N ALA A 826 -3.59 19.58 -33.61
CA ALA A 826 -2.71 19.56 -34.77
C ALA A 826 -1.23 19.55 -34.31
N PRO A 827 -0.29 18.96 -35.07
CA PRO A 827 1.10 18.74 -34.62
C PRO A 827 1.88 19.99 -34.21
N ASP A 828 1.43 21.16 -34.61
CA ASP A 828 2.04 22.46 -34.30
C ASP A 828 1.32 23.25 -33.19
N VAL A 829 0.33 22.65 -32.56
CA VAL A 829 -0.46 23.26 -31.48
C VAL A 829 -0.12 22.61 -30.14
N ASP A 830 0.16 23.43 -29.13
CA ASP A 830 0.37 22.94 -27.77
C ASP A 830 -0.95 22.47 -27.14
N PRO A 831 -1.06 21.23 -26.65
CA PRO A 831 -2.28 20.71 -26.04
C PRO A 831 -2.74 21.50 -24.80
N GLY A 832 -1.82 22.04 -24.01
CA GLY A 832 -2.14 22.85 -22.82
C GLY A 832 -2.76 24.19 -23.19
N ASP A 833 -2.21 24.86 -24.22
CA ASP A 833 -2.80 26.10 -24.77
C ASP A 833 -4.17 25.84 -25.41
N MET A 834 -4.34 24.71 -26.08
CA MET A 834 -5.62 24.26 -26.65
C MET A 834 -6.65 24.05 -25.55
N ALA A 835 -6.31 23.34 -24.48
CA ALA A 835 -7.18 23.09 -23.34
C ALA A 835 -7.68 24.41 -22.73
N THR A 836 -6.77 25.37 -22.45
CA THR A 836 -7.11 26.70 -21.91
C THR A 836 -8.08 27.47 -22.82
N ARG A 837 -7.92 27.39 -24.14
CA ARG A 837 -8.80 28.08 -25.09
C ARG A 837 -10.17 27.40 -25.18
N LEU A 838 -10.24 26.08 -25.13
CA LEU A 838 -11.48 25.32 -25.05
C LEU A 838 -12.28 25.68 -23.80
N GLU A 839 -11.63 25.68 -22.64
CA GLU A 839 -12.23 26.08 -21.38
C GLU A 839 -12.80 27.50 -21.45
N SER A 840 -12.00 28.46 -21.93
CA SER A 840 -12.44 29.84 -22.09
C SER A 840 -13.61 29.97 -23.08
N ALA A 841 -13.63 29.21 -24.18
CA ALA A 841 -14.67 29.28 -25.21
C ALA A 841 -16.01 28.72 -24.72
N PHE A 842 -15.98 27.68 -23.90
CA PHE A 842 -17.15 26.95 -23.42
C PHE A 842 -17.38 27.08 -21.91
N LEU A 843 -16.87 28.15 -21.33
CA LEU A 843 -17.05 28.44 -19.92
C LEU A 843 -18.54 28.46 -19.50
N GLY A 844 -19.41 29.00 -20.36
CA GLY A 844 -20.87 29.00 -20.14
C GLY A 844 -21.50 27.63 -20.06
N ASN A 845 -20.82 26.59 -20.53
CA ASN A 845 -21.17 25.19 -20.41
C ASN A 845 -20.48 24.49 -19.22
N GLY A 846 -19.71 25.23 -18.41
CA GLY A 846 -18.92 24.66 -17.35
C GLY A 846 -17.85 23.69 -17.87
N MET A 847 -17.22 24.04 -19.02
CA MET A 847 -16.19 23.18 -19.61
C MET A 847 -14.88 23.33 -18.80
N GLU A 848 -14.39 22.22 -18.32
CA GLU A 848 -13.03 22.04 -17.83
C GLU A 848 -12.26 21.26 -18.90
N ALA A 849 -11.10 21.74 -19.29
CA ALA A 849 -10.28 21.11 -20.30
C ALA A 849 -8.81 21.04 -19.84
N GLU A 850 -8.22 19.89 -19.99
CA GLU A 850 -6.85 19.63 -19.58
C GLU A 850 -6.09 18.83 -20.64
N SER A 851 -4.77 19.09 -20.75
CA SER A 851 -3.94 18.19 -21.55
C SER A 851 -3.87 16.81 -20.91
N ILE A 852 -3.86 15.76 -21.71
CA ILE A 852 -3.71 14.37 -21.22
C ILE A 852 -2.43 14.23 -20.39
N GLN A 853 -1.39 14.97 -20.73
CA GLN A 853 -0.14 14.99 -19.95
C GLN A 853 -0.36 15.50 -18.52
N LYS A 854 -1.18 16.54 -18.33
CA LYS A 854 -1.53 17.05 -16.99
C LYS A 854 -2.40 16.03 -16.24
N VAL A 855 -3.46 15.53 -16.86
CA VAL A 855 -4.34 14.51 -16.26
C VAL A 855 -3.54 13.29 -15.81
N MET A 856 -2.61 12.81 -16.64
CA MET A 856 -1.70 11.71 -16.32
C MET A 856 -0.76 12.06 -15.16
N ALA A 857 -0.20 13.27 -15.15
CA ALA A 857 0.69 13.72 -14.09
C ALA A 857 -0.05 13.75 -12.72
N ASP A 858 -1.26 14.29 -12.70
CA ASP A 858 -2.10 14.39 -11.51
C ASP A 858 -2.56 13.00 -11.04
N ALA A 859 -3.03 12.14 -11.92
CA ALA A 859 -3.40 10.77 -11.61
C ALA A 859 -2.22 9.93 -11.06
N THR A 860 -0.99 10.19 -11.53
CA THR A 860 0.20 9.44 -11.08
C THR A 860 0.90 10.07 -9.88
N ALA A 861 0.63 11.33 -9.53
CA ALA A 861 1.27 12.03 -8.42
C ALA A 861 1.08 11.30 -7.08
N GLY A 862 -0.13 10.85 -6.79
CA GLY A 862 -0.45 10.04 -5.62
C GLY A 862 0.35 8.72 -5.58
N ALA A 863 0.45 8.00 -6.70
CA ALA A 863 1.20 6.76 -6.82
C ALA A 863 2.71 6.97 -6.61
N VAL A 864 3.27 8.05 -7.16
CA VAL A 864 4.68 8.43 -6.96
C VAL A 864 4.96 8.74 -5.50
N THR A 865 4.07 9.49 -4.85
CA THR A 865 4.20 9.85 -3.43
C THR A 865 4.09 8.62 -2.55
N PHE A 866 3.12 7.75 -2.79
CA PHE A 866 2.99 6.46 -2.11
C PHE A 866 4.25 5.59 -2.26
N ASN A 867 4.84 5.55 -3.45
CA ASN A 867 6.10 4.85 -3.67
C ASN A 867 7.26 5.40 -2.83
N ARG A 868 7.37 6.72 -2.70
CA ARG A 868 8.38 7.35 -1.82
C ARG A 868 8.18 6.93 -0.36
N LEU A 869 6.95 6.78 0.07
CA LEU A 869 6.62 6.28 1.42
C LEU A 869 7.07 4.85 1.65
N ILE A 870 6.76 3.95 0.73
CA ILE A 870 7.21 2.55 0.79
C ILE A 870 8.74 2.50 0.85
N GLN A 871 9.43 3.29 0.05
CA GLN A 871 10.90 3.39 0.08
C GLN A 871 11.41 3.90 1.44
N GLY A 872 10.79 4.92 2.01
CA GLY A 872 11.08 5.42 3.36
C GLY A 872 10.89 4.34 4.42
N PHE A 873 9.78 3.63 4.36
CA PHE A 873 9.47 2.53 5.27
C PHE A 873 10.47 1.35 5.14
N MET A 874 10.81 0.95 3.92
CA MET A 874 11.86 -0.04 3.68
C MET A 874 13.22 0.43 4.21
N GLY A 875 13.49 1.74 4.20
CA GLY A 875 14.66 2.37 4.79
C GLY A 875 14.79 2.14 6.31
N LEU A 876 13.69 1.93 7.04
CA LEU A 876 13.73 1.54 8.46
C LEU A 876 14.43 0.18 8.65
N GLY A 877 14.21 -0.77 7.74
CA GLY A 877 14.93 -2.04 7.72
C GLY A 877 16.45 -1.86 7.64
N LEU A 878 16.90 -0.83 6.90
CA LEU A 878 18.30 -0.47 6.83
C LEU A 878 18.85 0.00 8.19
N ILE A 879 18.09 0.81 8.93
CA ILE A 879 18.48 1.28 10.26
C ILE A 879 18.70 0.08 11.19
N VAL A 880 17.84 -0.94 11.12
CA VAL A 880 18.00 -2.18 11.89
C VAL A 880 19.25 -2.94 11.47
N GLY A 881 19.50 -3.07 10.18
CA GLY A 881 20.71 -3.68 9.64
C GLY A 881 21.96 -3.00 10.17
N VAL A 882 22.00 -1.69 10.12
CA VAL A 882 23.15 -0.87 10.60
C VAL A 882 23.32 -0.98 12.11
N ALA A 883 22.24 -0.88 12.87
CA ALA A 883 22.29 -1.05 14.33
C ALA A 883 22.83 -2.43 14.72
N ALA A 884 22.40 -3.46 13.99
CA ALA A 884 22.93 -4.81 14.17
C ALA A 884 24.44 -4.89 13.92
N LEU A 885 24.94 -4.28 12.83
CA LEU A 885 26.36 -4.24 12.54
C LEU A 885 27.14 -3.51 13.65
N GLY A 886 26.60 -2.38 14.13
CA GLY A 886 27.15 -1.64 15.26
C GLY A 886 27.25 -2.47 16.54
N VAL A 887 26.17 -3.18 16.88
CA VAL A 887 26.13 -4.09 18.05
C VAL A 887 27.14 -5.24 17.89
N ILE A 888 27.17 -5.87 16.71
CA ILE A 888 28.09 -6.97 16.40
C ILE A 888 29.53 -6.51 16.44
N SER A 889 29.85 -5.36 15.85
CA SER A 889 31.19 -4.79 15.81
C SER A 889 31.67 -4.38 17.20
N ALA A 890 30.84 -3.73 18.01
CA ALA A 890 31.16 -3.34 19.38
C ALA A 890 31.49 -4.56 20.22
N ARG A 891 30.76 -5.64 20.01
CA ARG A 891 30.96 -6.88 20.76
C ARG A 891 32.15 -7.70 20.27
N SER A 892 32.40 -7.71 18.96
CA SER A 892 33.60 -8.36 18.39
C SER A 892 34.89 -7.84 19.01
N VAL A 893 34.92 -6.56 19.38
CA VAL A 893 36.07 -5.97 20.11
C VAL A 893 36.28 -6.58 21.49
N VAL A 894 35.19 -6.82 22.22
CA VAL A 894 35.27 -7.42 23.56
C VAL A 894 35.74 -8.88 23.49
N GLU A 895 35.20 -9.64 22.57
CA GLU A 895 35.53 -11.06 22.37
C GLU A 895 36.96 -11.27 21.88
N ARG A 896 37.52 -10.36 21.11
CA ARG A 896 38.84 -10.43 20.53
C ARG A 896 39.91 -9.66 21.34
N ARG A 897 39.59 -9.18 22.53
CA ARG A 897 40.49 -8.35 23.31
C ARG A 897 41.88 -9.00 23.50
N GLN A 898 41.91 -10.30 23.76
CA GLN A 898 43.14 -11.06 23.91
C GLN A 898 43.90 -11.18 22.58
N GLN A 899 43.21 -11.50 21.48
CA GLN A 899 43.84 -11.57 20.15
C GLN A 899 44.39 -10.21 19.71
N ILE A 900 43.66 -9.12 19.99
CA ILE A 900 44.11 -7.75 19.74
C ILE A 900 45.36 -7.45 20.54
N GLY A 901 45.42 -7.89 21.82
CA GLY A 901 46.59 -7.77 22.67
C GLY A 901 47.80 -8.46 22.06
N VAL A 902 47.65 -9.69 21.56
CA VAL A 902 48.72 -10.45 20.88
C VAL A 902 49.16 -9.73 19.60
N LEU A 903 48.23 -9.31 18.74
CA LEU A 903 48.56 -8.58 17.51
C LEU A 903 49.36 -7.30 17.81
N ARG A 904 48.93 -6.58 18.85
CA ARG A 904 49.62 -5.37 19.28
C ARG A 904 51.03 -5.68 19.87
N ALA A 905 51.17 -6.79 20.55
CA ALA A 905 52.47 -7.24 21.13
C ALA A 905 53.49 -7.65 20.04
N ILE A 906 53.01 -8.23 18.92
CA ILE A 906 53.87 -8.60 17.77
C ILE A 906 54.12 -7.45 16.80
N GLY A 907 53.65 -6.18 17.13
CA GLY A 907 54.04 -4.99 16.40
C GLY A 907 52.94 -4.37 15.49
N PHE A 908 51.71 -4.84 15.53
CA PHE A 908 50.60 -4.19 14.78
C PHE A 908 50.35 -2.77 15.30
N ARG A 909 50.36 -1.78 14.38
CA ARG A 909 50.02 -0.39 14.69
C ARG A 909 48.54 -0.26 15.03
N ARG A 910 48.17 0.80 15.76
CA ARG A 910 46.77 1.10 16.08
C ARG A 910 45.89 1.18 14.82
N SER A 911 46.40 1.88 13.77
CA SER A 911 45.72 2.00 12.50
C SER A 911 45.49 0.68 11.76
N MET A 912 46.40 -0.30 11.91
CA MET A 912 46.26 -1.63 11.32
C MET A 912 45.16 -2.44 12.02
N VAL A 913 45.03 -2.31 13.35
CA VAL A 913 43.94 -2.93 14.10
C VAL A 913 42.58 -2.28 13.72
N GLU A 914 42.53 -0.95 13.69
CA GLU A 914 41.32 -0.23 13.26
C GLU A 914 40.92 -0.64 11.84
N ALA A 915 41.87 -0.64 10.91
CA ALA A 915 41.63 -1.05 9.52
C ALA A 915 41.18 -2.51 9.41
N SER A 916 41.60 -3.43 10.29
CA SER A 916 41.13 -4.82 10.21
C SER A 916 39.65 -4.97 10.53
N PHE A 917 39.12 -4.21 11.50
CA PHE A 917 37.68 -4.18 11.80
C PHE A 917 36.87 -3.48 10.71
N LEU A 918 37.36 -2.37 10.17
CA LEU A 918 36.71 -1.67 9.08
C LEU A 918 36.66 -2.52 7.81
N LEU A 919 37.72 -3.21 7.45
CA LEU A 919 37.80 -4.12 6.31
C LEU A 919 36.88 -5.35 6.49
N GLU A 920 36.76 -5.89 7.71
CA GLU A 920 35.81 -6.96 8.01
C GLU A 920 34.36 -6.51 7.76
N SER A 921 33.97 -5.34 8.29
CA SER A 921 32.62 -4.78 8.11
C SER A 921 32.36 -4.35 6.67
N SER A 922 33.37 -3.77 6.00
CA SER A 922 33.31 -3.43 4.56
C SER A 922 33.07 -4.66 3.70
N PHE A 923 33.76 -5.79 4.00
CA PHE A 923 33.55 -7.03 3.27
C PHE A 923 32.12 -7.53 3.40
N ILE A 924 31.56 -7.56 4.63
CA ILE A 924 30.17 -7.96 4.87
C ILE A 924 29.21 -7.04 4.12
N ALA A 925 29.36 -5.72 4.26
CA ALA A 925 28.49 -4.74 3.65
C ALA A 925 28.52 -4.81 2.11
N LEU A 926 29.71 -4.80 1.51
CA LEU A 926 29.87 -4.88 0.04
C LEU A 926 29.35 -6.20 -0.52
N THR A 927 29.64 -7.33 0.15
CA THR A 927 29.14 -8.64 -0.28
C THR A 927 27.60 -8.65 -0.21
N SER A 928 27.01 -8.10 0.85
CA SER A 928 25.55 -8.02 0.98
C SER A 928 24.93 -7.11 -0.08
N ILE A 929 25.55 -5.96 -0.38
CA ILE A 929 25.09 -5.04 -1.43
C ILE A 929 25.11 -5.75 -2.78
N VAL A 930 26.24 -6.36 -3.14
CA VAL A 930 26.38 -7.05 -4.45
C VAL A 930 25.37 -8.19 -4.57
N VAL A 931 25.27 -9.02 -3.55
CA VAL A 931 24.38 -10.19 -3.58
C VAL A 931 22.91 -9.77 -3.55
N GLY A 932 22.56 -8.84 -2.65
CA GLY A 932 21.20 -8.32 -2.55
C GLY A 932 20.75 -7.64 -3.84
N THR A 933 21.66 -6.89 -4.48
CA THR A 933 21.39 -6.25 -5.78
C THR A 933 21.19 -7.28 -6.90
N LEU A 934 22.07 -8.26 -7.01
CA LEU A 934 21.94 -9.30 -8.03
C LEU A 934 20.63 -10.08 -7.87
N LEU A 935 20.31 -10.50 -6.66
CA LEU A 935 19.08 -11.22 -6.37
C LEU A 935 17.83 -10.34 -6.59
N GLY A 936 17.92 -9.06 -6.16
CA GLY A 936 16.82 -8.11 -6.32
C GLY A 936 16.53 -7.77 -7.78
N LEU A 937 17.57 -7.55 -8.59
CA LEU A 937 17.43 -7.32 -10.03
C LEU A 937 16.89 -8.54 -10.76
N LEU A 938 17.36 -9.74 -10.40
CA LEU A 938 16.88 -10.98 -11.01
C LEU A 938 15.40 -11.24 -10.67
N LEU A 939 15.00 -10.97 -9.43
CA LEU A 939 13.60 -11.13 -9.05
C LEU A 939 12.72 -10.05 -9.72
N ALA A 940 13.14 -8.78 -9.72
CA ALA A 940 12.44 -7.72 -10.42
C ALA A 940 12.30 -8.01 -11.93
N TRP A 941 13.37 -8.52 -12.55
CA TRP A 941 13.31 -8.95 -13.95
C TRP A 941 12.32 -10.08 -14.18
N ASN A 942 12.24 -11.07 -13.29
CA ASN A 942 11.25 -12.14 -13.37
C ASN A 942 9.82 -11.61 -13.23
N ILE A 943 9.58 -10.73 -12.25
CA ILE A 943 8.27 -10.10 -12.05
C ILE A 943 7.84 -9.39 -13.34
N ILE A 944 8.71 -8.54 -13.87
CA ILE A 944 8.41 -7.76 -15.07
C ILE A 944 8.27 -8.66 -16.31
N ALA A 945 9.12 -9.67 -16.47
CA ALA A 945 9.06 -10.60 -17.59
C ALA A 945 7.77 -11.46 -17.55
N ASP A 946 7.25 -11.72 -16.38
CA ASP A 946 6.00 -12.46 -16.19
C ASP A 946 4.79 -11.57 -16.45
N THR A 947 4.78 -10.35 -15.88
CA THR A 947 3.74 -9.33 -16.12
C THR A 947 3.63 -8.95 -17.59
N ARG A 948 4.74 -8.83 -18.32
CA ARG A 948 4.77 -8.56 -19.77
C ARG A 948 4.02 -9.57 -20.65
N ARG A 949 3.70 -10.74 -20.14
CA ARG A 949 2.92 -11.75 -20.86
C ARG A 949 1.43 -11.47 -20.86
N GLN A 950 1.01 -10.64 -19.96
CA GLN A 950 -0.35 -10.13 -19.97
C GLN A 950 -0.42 -9.09 -21.09
N PRO A 951 -1.40 -9.17 -21.99
CA PRO A 951 -1.52 -8.22 -23.11
C PRO A 951 -1.50 -6.76 -22.65
N SER A 952 -2.12 -6.48 -21.50
CA SER A 952 -2.14 -5.16 -20.87
C SER A 952 -0.77 -4.56 -20.52
N TRP A 953 0.25 -5.38 -20.39
CA TRP A 953 1.57 -4.99 -19.92
C TRP A 953 2.70 -5.38 -20.90
N GLU A 954 2.37 -5.65 -22.15
CA GLU A 954 3.37 -6.03 -23.17
C GLU A 954 4.48 -4.98 -23.31
N HIS A 955 4.14 -3.71 -23.17
CA HIS A 955 5.06 -2.56 -23.24
C HIS A 955 5.82 -2.29 -21.93
N LEU A 956 5.53 -3.03 -20.85
CA LEU A 956 6.23 -2.85 -19.57
C LEU A 956 7.73 -3.10 -19.76
N THR A 957 8.56 -2.10 -19.54
CA THR A 957 10.02 -2.20 -19.66
C THR A 957 10.70 -2.25 -18.30
N LEU A 958 11.80 -2.98 -18.19
CA LEU A 958 12.62 -2.97 -16.99
C LEU A 958 13.36 -1.63 -16.88
N VAL A 959 12.90 -0.76 -16.02
CA VAL A 959 13.55 0.51 -15.70
C VAL A 959 14.36 0.37 -14.41
N VAL A 960 15.68 0.47 -14.52
CA VAL A 960 16.57 0.41 -13.36
C VAL A 960 17.01 1.83 -12.98
N PRO A 961 16.52 2.39 -11.88
CA PRO A 961 16.89 3.75 -11.45
C PRO A 961 18.28 3.75 -10.79
N TRP A 962 19.33 3.64 -11.61
CA TRP A 962 20.73 3.49 -11.16
C TRP A 962 21.18 4.58 -10.19
N LEU A 963 20.72 5.82 -10.38
CA LEU A 963 21.08 6.93 -9.49
C LEU A 963 20.51 6.70 -8.07
N ASN A 964 19.25 6.34 -7.98
CA ASN A 964 18.59 6.06 -6.69
C ASN A 964 19.26 4.87 -5.98
N LEU A 965 19.52 3.79 -6.73
CA LEU A 965 20.24 2.62 -6.20
C LEU A 965 21.65 2.99 -5.74
N LEU A 966 22.38 3.78 -6.50
CA LEU A 966 23.73 4.24 -6.10
C LEU A 966 23.67 5.04 -4.79
N VAL A 967 22.72 5.95 -4.65
CA VAL A 967 22.53 6.74 -3.41
C VAL A 967 22.23 5.80 -2.24
N ILE A 968 21.32 4.83 -2.42
CA ILE A 968 21.01 3.82 -1.42
C ILE A 968 22.27 3.01 -1.03
N PHE A 969 23.05 2.54 -1.99
CA PHE A 969 24.26 1.76 -1.73
C PHE A 969 25.33 2.56 -1.00
N LEU A 970 25.54 3.80 -1.39
CA LEU A 970 26.46 4.72 -0.71
C LEU A 970 26.01 5.00 0.71
N LEU A 971 24.70 5.22 0.91
CA LEU A 971 24.13 5.43 2.25
C LEU A 971 24.32 4.19 3.11
N VAL A 972 23.91 3.00 2.63
CA VAL A 972 24.09 1.71 3.33
C VAL A 972 25.52 1.50 3.74
N TYR A 973 26.45 1.70 2.80
CA TYR A 973 27.88 1.51 3.06
C TYR A 973 28.44 2.55 4.05
N ALA A 974 28.13 3.83 3.84
CA ALA A 974 28.60 4.91 4.70
C ALA A 974 28.13 4.72 6.15
N VAL A 975 26.83 4.42 6.33
CA VAL A 975 26.26 4.23 7.67
C VAL A 975 26.80 2.94 8.33
N ALA A 976 27.01 1.87 7.58
CA ALA A 976 27.68 0.65 8.07
C ALA A 976 29.11 0.95 8.54
N MET A 977 29.86 1.78 7.81
CA MET A 977 31.21 2.19 8.19
C MET A 977 31.18 3.08 9.45
N VAL A 978 30.29 4.07 9.51
CA VAL A 978 30.14 4.97 10.67
C VAL A 978 29.83 4.15 11.94
N ALA A 979 28.89 3.19 11.86
CA ALA A 979 28.54 2.32 12.98
C ALA A 979 29.73 1.48 13.49
N THR A 980 30.71 1.17 12.62
CA THR A 980 31.88 0.36 12.94
C THR A 980 33.08 1.20 13.46
N ILE A 981 33.16 2.49 13.08
CA ILE A 981 34.32 3.35 13.44
C ILE A 981 34.53 3.43 14.96
N ALA A 982 33.47 3.68 15.74
CA ALA A 982 33.61 3.83 17.20
C ALA A 982 34.09 2.53 17.88
N PRO A 983 33.53 1.34 17.59
CA PRO A 983 34.05 0.07 18.06
C PRO A 983 35.50 -0.18 17.62
N ALA A 984 35.82 0.05 16.34
CA ALA A 984 37.16 -0.18 15.80
C ALA A 984 38.23 0.69 16.49
N ARG A 985 37.91 1.97 16.73
CA ARG A 985 38.80 2.87 17.51
C ARG A 985 38.99 2.42 18.95
N ARG A 986 37.96 1.90 19.60
CA ARG A 986 38.07 1.31 20.96
C ARG A 986 38.95 0.08 20.93
N ALA A 987 38.84 -0.80 19.94
CA ALA A 987 39.69 -1.95 19.74
C ALA A 987 41.17 -1.55 19.58
N ALA A 988 41.44 -0.54 18.76
CA ALA A 988 42.80 -0.04 18.51
C ALA A 988 43.50 0.56 19.76
N ARG A 989 42.73 1.01 20.75
CA ARG A 989 43.22 1.58 22.01
C ARG A 989 43.49 0.57 23.12
N VAL A 990 43.20 -0.70 22.93
CA VAL A 990 43.48 -1.77 23.93
C VAL A 990 44.97 -1.87 24.20
N ARG A 991 45.34 -1.84 25.46
CA ARG A 991 46.74 -1.96 25.92
C ARG A 991 47.16 -3.43 25.94
N PRO A 992 48.28 -3.81 25.29
CA PRO A 992 48.72 -5.21 25.25
C PRO A 992 48.85 -5.84 26.64
N ALA A 993 49.44 -5.11 27.60
CA ALA A 993 49.65 -5.60 28.96
C ALA A 993 48.34 -5.90 29.70
N GLU A 994 47.29 -5.09 29.49
CA GLU A 994 45.97 -5.31 30.11
C GLU A 994 45.21 -6.45 29.43
N ALA A 995 45.41 -6.59 28.11
CA ALA A 995 44.74 -7.62 27.34
C ALA A 995 45.29 -9.04 27.57
N LEU A 996 46.59 -9.14 27.84
CA LEU A 996 47.27 -10.42 28.09
C LEU A 996 47.24 -10.83 29.58
N ARG A 997 46.93 -9.92 30.51
CA ARG A 997 46.84 -10.16 31.96
C ARG A 997 45.45 -10.69 32.39
N TYR A 998 44.53 -10.84 31.47
CA TYR A 998 43.19 -11.35 31.74
C TYR A 998 43.20 -12.89 31.68
N GLU A 999 43.32 -13.52 32.81
CA GLU A 999 42.94 -14.92 33.09
C GLU A 999 41.47 -14.97 33.56
#